data_3e4d385081c90a0055da2887135ad5a6
#
_entry.id   3e4d385081c90a0055da2887135ad5a6
#
_cell.length_a   1.000
_cell.length_b   1.000
_cell.length_c   1.000
_cell.angle_alpha   90.00
_cell.angle_beta   90.00
_cell.angle_gamma   90.00
#
_symmetry.space_group_name_H-M   'P 1'
#
loop_
_entity.id
_entity.type
_entity.pdbx_description
1 polymer ?
#
loop_
_entity_poly.entity_id
_entity_poly.type
_entity_poly.pdbx_seq_one_letter_code
_entity_poly.pdbx_strand_id
1 'polypeptide(L)'
;MTRQILVTSALPYANGAIHLGHLVEYIQTDIWVRFQKMRGHQCWYVCADDTHGTPIMLRAESEGITPEALIERVHGEHTRDFAGFHVGFDNYYTTHSEETRSCANELYARLRAADLIETRVIEQYYDPLKQMFLPDRYIKGECPKCGAPDQYGDNCEICGAAYTANELKNPYSAVSGAKPELRLSEHYFFKLSDRRCQGFLRRWTQGEGRLQSEAANKLQEWLGEVGENKLTDWDISREAPYFGFEIPDAPGKYFYVWLDAPIGYMGAFKNLCAREGLDFDAYWGPDSTAELYHFIGKDILYFHALFWPAELQHAGYRTPTKVFAHGFLTVDGAKMSKSRGTFITAESYLAQGLDPEWLRYYYAAKLSSSMEDIDLNLDDFIARVNADLVGKFVNIASRAAGFIVKRFAGQLCPCDESLPAIQSIRSRCGVIADHYEAREFSKAIREIMALTDGANQYVDSVKPWELARQEGRDNELQAACTNALNLFRLLAILLKPVLPALSAKAEAFLNVAPFVWDDGNSVLAAGHAINPYKHLLTRVEKKQVDALVEANRDSLAVAPQPAPQKHAEQQEKAAAVAVAQAAVGADAGPHIGIDQFLNVDLRIARIVEATQVEGADKLVRLVLDIGPLGRRQVFAGIKAAYEPSALVGRMTVMVANLAPRKMKFGLSEGMVLAASDGEGQTPGIFLLSPDAGAQAGMRVR
;
A
#
# COMPACT_ATOMS: atom_id res chain seq x y z
N MET A 1 -18.22 -12.13 23.88
CA MET A 1 -18.91 -13.04 22.93
C MET A 1 -17.95 -13.36 21.80
N THR A 2 -17.94 -14.60 21.34
CA THR A 2 -17.13 -15.03 20.19
C THR A 2 -17.72 -14.41 18.91
N ARG A 3 -16.92 -13.69 18.14
CA ARG A 3 -17.33 -13.12 16.84
C ARG A 3 -17.10 -14.16 15.74
N GLN A 4 -17.94 -14.13 14.70
CA GLN A 4 -17.73 -14.83 13.44
C GLN A 4 -17.23 -13.82 12.41
N ILE A 5 -16.05 -14.06 11.86
CA ILE A 5 -15.35 -13.08 11.04
C ILE A 5 -14.84 -13.77 9.76
N LEU A 6 -15.11 -13.17 8.61
CA LEU A 6 -14.49 -13.51 7.34
C LEU A 6 -13.63 -12.33 6.87
N VAL A 7 -12.38 -12.59 6.57
CA VAL A 7 -11.40 -11.61 6.14
C VAL A 7 -10.87 -11.97 4.77
N THR A 8 -10.73 -10.97 3.90
CA THR A 8 -10.08 -11.12 2.60
C THR A 8 -9.02 -10.05 2.41
N SER A 9 -8.00 -10.35 1.62
CA SER A 9 -7.12 -9.36 1.00
C SER A 9 -7.41 -9.27 -0.48
N ALA A 10 -7.07 -8.15 -1.13
CA ALA A 10 -7.15 -8.03 -2.57
C ALA A 10 -6.38 -9.18 -3.25
N LEU A 11 -6.92 -9.65 -4.36
CA LEU A 11 -6.32 -10.76 -5.08
C LEU A 11 -5.11 -10.28 -5.88
N PRO A 12 -3.95 -10.91 -5.71
CA PRO A 12 -2.80 -10.59 -6.56
C PRO A 12 -3.04 -11.11 -7.98
N TYR A 13 -2.72 -10.28 -8.96
CA TYR A 13 -2.88 -10.65 -10.36
C TYR A 13 -1.83 -11.68 -10.77
N ALA A 14 -2.25 -12.81 -11.35
CA ALA A 14 -1.38 -13.94 -11.69
C ALA A 14 -0.46 -13.67 -12.91
N ASN A 15 -0.01 -12.44 -13.06
CA ASN A 15 0.87 -11.99 -14.15
C ASN A 15 2.25 -11.52 -13.68
N GLY A 16 2.60 -11.71 -12.43
CA GLY A 16 3.88 -11.27 -11.89
C GLY A 16 4.21 -11.88 -10.54
N ALA A 17 5.47 -11.75 -10.10
CA ALA A 17 5.89 -12.18 -8.78
C ALA A 17 5.35 -11.27 -7.68
N ILE A 18 5.16 -11.81 -6.49
CA ILE A 18 4.91 -11.02 -5.29
C ILE A 18 6.14 -10.17 -4.99
N HIS A 19 5.92 -8.88 -4.72
CA HIS A 19 6.96 -7.94 -4.30
C HIS A 19 6.66 -7.32 -2.94
N LEU A 20 7.63 -6.61 -2.36
CA LEU A 20 7.49 -6.05 -1.01
C LEU A 20 6.29 -5.10 -0.86
N GLY A 21 5.90 -4.41 -1.94
CA GLY A 21 4.68 -3.58 -1.95
C GLY A 21 3.40 -4.37 -1.74
N HIS A 22 3.25 -5.53 -2.40
CA HIS A 22 2.11 -6.43 -2.16
C HIS A 22 2.09 -6.93 -0.71
N LEU A 23 3.26 -7.25 -0.15
CA LEU A 23 3.36 -7.77 1.23
C LEU A 23 2.88 -6.79 2.30
N VAL A 24 2.78 -5.50 2.02
CA VAL A 24 2.17 -4.52 2.95
C VAL A 24 0.74 -4.93 3.28
N GLU A 25 -0.03 -5.29 2.27
CA GLU A 25 -1.43 -5.71 2.44
C GLU A 25 -1.54 -7.03 3.21
N TYR A 26 -0.83 -8.05 2.72
CA TYR A 26 -0.97 -9.41 3.29
C TYR A 26 -0.43 -9.52 4.71
N ILE A 27 0.67 -8.82 5.02
CA ILE A 27 1.23 -8.80 6.38
C ILE A 27 0.30 -8.08 7.34
N GLN A 28 -0.25 -6.91 7.00
CA GLN A 28 -1.16 -6.21 7.91
C GLN A 28 -2.45 -6.98 8.14
N THR A 29 -2.98 -7.63 7.09
CA THR A 29 -4.17 -8.47 7.19
C THR A 29 -3.91 -9.67 8.10
N ASP A 30 -2.79 -10.37 7.90
CA ASP A 30 -2.39 -11.53 8.72
C ASP A 30 -2.17 -11.14 10.18
N ILE A 31 -1.57 -9.98 10.47
CA ILE A 31 -1.43 -9.47 11.84
C ILE A 31 -2.80 -9.31 12.50
N TRP A 32 -3.75 -8.69 11.79
CA TRP A 32 -5.10 -8.48 12.31
C TRP A 32 -5.85 -9.80 12.53
N VAL A 33 -5.77 -10.72 11.57
CA VAL A 33 -6.38 -12.05 11.65
C VAL A 33 -5.81 -12.86 12.82
N ARG A 34 -4.48 -12.89 12.98
CA ARG A 34 -3.82 -13.58 14.10
C ARG A 34 -4.27 -13.00 15.44
N PHE A 35 -4.38 -11.67 15.53
CA PHE A 35 -4.89 -11.03 16.72
C PHE A 35 -6.33 -11.47 17.03
N GLN A 36 -7.24 -11.51 16.02
CA GLN A 36 -8.61 -11.98 16.22
C GLN A 36 -8.67 -13.44 16.68
N LYS A 37 -7.89 -14.31 16.06
CA LYS A 37 -7.77 -15.72 16.46
C LYS A 37 -7.23 -15.87 17.89
N MET A 38 -6.23 -15.09 18.27
CA MET A 38 -5.71 -15.07 19.65
C MET A 38 -6.73 -14.59 20.69
N ARG A 39 -7.69 -13.76 20.30
CA ARG A 39 -8.84 -13.33 21.12
C ARG A 39 -9.92 -14.41 21.24
N GLY A 40 -9.77 -15.56 20.60
CA GLY A 40 -10.72 -16.65 20.60
C GLY A 40 -11.93 -16.43 19.67
N HIS A 41 -11.82 -15.54 18.68
CA HIS A 41 -12.84 -15.35 17.66
C HIS A 41 -12.73 -16.42 16.56
N GLN A 42 -13.86 -16.79 15.98
CA GLN A 42 -13.89 -17.63 14.78
C GLN A 42 -13.61 -16.73 13.57
N CYS A 43 -12.35 -16.68 13.17
CA CYS A 43 -11.87 -15.78 12.12
C CYS A 43 -11.26 -16.60 10.98
N TRP A 44 -11.82 -16.47 9.78
CA TRP A 44 -11.36 -17.11 8.56
C TRP A 44 -10.71 -16.10 7.63
N TYR A 45 -9.55 -16.43 7.09
CA TYR A 45 -8.80 -15.59 6.16
C TYR A 45 -8.68 -16.30 4.81
N VAL A 46 -9.35 -15.77 3.79
CA VAL A 46 -9.30 -16.31 2.43
C VAL A 46 -8.75 -15.27 1.45
N CYS A 47 -8.06 -15.78 0.43
CA CYS A 47 -7.59 -15.02 -0.71
C CYS A 47 -7.51 -15.95 -1.93
N ALA A 48 -7.23 -15.41 -3.10
CA ALA A 48 -7.03 -16.18 -4.32
C ALA A 48 -6.10 -15.43 -5.29
N ASP A 49 -5.54 -16.12 -6.28
CA ASP A 49 -4.96 -15.44 -7.44
C ASP A 49 -6.07 -14.93 -8.35
N ASP A 50 -5.96 -13.68 -8.81
CA ASP A 50 -6.73 -13.14 -9.93
C ASP A 50 -6.09 -13.64 -11.23
N THR A 51 -6.77 -14.54 -11.92
CA THR A 51 -6.15 -15.37 -12.98
C THR A 51 -6.67 -15.12 -14.38
N HIS A 52 -7.68 -14.28 -14.57
CA HIS A 52 -8.31 -14.08 -15.87
C HIS A 52 -7.79 -12.83 -16.60
N GLY A 53 -8.13 -12.75 -17.87
CA GLY A 53 -7.90 -11.57 -18.69
C GLY A 53 -6.91 -11.75 -19.84
N THR A 54 -6.96 -10.80 -20.76
CA THR A 54 -6.08 -10.72 -21.93
C THR A 54 -4.57 -10.77 -21.60
N PRO A 55 -4.06 -10.11 -20.53
CA PRO A 55 -2.65 -10.16 -20.19
C PRO A 55 -2.14 -11.58 -19.86
N ILE A 56 -2.95 -12.39 -19.18
CA ILE A 56 -2.63 -13.79 -18.88
C ILE A 56 -2.52 -14.60 -20.18
N MET A 57 -3.52 -14.46 -21.05
CA MET A 57 -3.56 -15.14 -22.34
C MET A 57 -2.33 -14.80 -23.20
N LEU A 58 -2.01 -13.51 -23.34
CA LEU A 58 -0.88 -13.05 -24.15
C LEU A 58 0.48 -13.45 -23.56
N ARG A 59 0.61 -13.45 -22.24
CA ARG A 59 1.82 -13.92 -21.57
C ARG A 59 2.02 -15.43 -21.80
N ALA A 60 0.97 -16.22 -21.61
CA ALA A 60 1.02 -17.66 -21.89
C ALA A 60 1.41 -17.95 -23.36
N GLU A 61 0.81 -17.23 -24.33
CA GLU A 61 1.17 -17.31 -25.73
C GLU A 61 2.66 -16.98 -25.97
N SER A 62 3.17 -15.92 -25.34
CA SER A 62 4.58 -15.51 -25.48
C SER A 62 5.56 -16.52 -24.88
N GLU A 63 5.15 -17.25 -23.85
CA GLU A 63 5.93 -18.31 -23.21
C GLU A 63 5.72 -19.69 -23.89
N GLY A 64 4.80 -19.82 -24.84
CA GLY A 64 4.49 -21.07 -25.55
C GLY A 64 3.81 -22.12 -24.69
N ILE A 65 3.05 -21.69 -23.65
CA ILE A 65 2.29 -22.55 -22.72
C ILE A 65 0.81 -22.17 -22.75
N THR A 66 -0.03 -22.99 -22.11
CA THR A 66 -1.45 -22.61 -21.95
C THR A 66 -1.64 -21.63 -20.81
N PRO A 67 -2.71 -20.82 -20.81
CA PRO A 67 -3.05 -19.94 -19.69
C PRO A 67 -3.17 -20.70 -18.37
N GLU A 68 -3.76 -21.91 -18.37
CA GLU A 68 -3.92 -22.75 -17.20
C GLU A 68 -2.56 -23.16 -16.61
N ALA A 69 -1.61 -23.56 -17.45
CA ALA A 69 -0.24 -23.92 -17.03
C ALA A 69 0.50 -22.69 -16.44
N LEU A 70 0.26 -21.50 -17.01
CA LEU A 70 0.82 -20.25 -16.48
C LEU A 70 0.29 -19.96 -15.08
N ILE A 71 -1.04 -19.95 -14.89
CA ILE A 71 -1.66 -19.61 -13.61
C ILE A 71 -1.34 -20.66 -12.53
N GLU A 72 -1.26 -21.94 -12.86
CA GLU A 72 -0.84 -23.01 -11.94
C GLU A 72 0.59 -22.77 -11.43
N ARG A 73 1.53 -22.43 -12.33
CA ARG A 73 2.91 -22.09 -11.95
C ARG A 73 2.94 -20.87 -11.03
N VAL A 74 2.28 -19.78 -11.41
CA VAL A 74 2.25 -18.54 -10.62
C VAL A 74 1.60 -18.78 -9.27
N HIS A 75 0.53 -19.57 -9.20
CA HIS A 75 -0.09 -19.97 -7.94
C HIS A 75 0.90 -20.64 -6.99
N GLY A 76 1.72 -21.55 -7.52
CA GLY A 76 2.80 -22.20 -6.74
C GLY A 76 3.85 -21.21 -6.24
N GLU A 77 4.22 -20.23 -7.07
CA GLU A 77 5.16 -19.16 -6.70
C GLU A 77 4.58 -18.27 -5.59
N HIS A 78 3.35 -17.77 -5.75
CA HIS A 78 2.68 -16.93 -4.77
C HIS A 78 2.45 -17.65 -3.43
N THR A 79 1.98 -18.90 -3.48
CA THR A 79 1.79 -19.72 -2.27
C THR A 79 3.09 -19.88 -1.49
N ARG A 80 4.21 -20.19 -2.17
CA ARG A 80 5.54 -20.29 -1.56
C ARG A 80 5.96 -18.97 -0.92
N ASP A 81 5.77 -17.86 -1.65
CA ASP A 81 6.20 -16.54 -1.20
C ASP A 81 5.41 -16.09 0.03
N PHE A 82 4.08 -16.25 0.03
CA PHE A 82 3.25 -15.94 1.19
C PHE A 82 3.58 -16.81 2.40
N ALA A 83 3.76 -18.10 2.21
CA ALA A 83 4.19 -19.02 3.28
C ALA A 83 5.56 -18.60 3.85
N GLY A 84 6.49 -18.19 2.98
CA GLY A 84 7.80 -17.68 3.35
C GLY A 84 7.75 -16.46 4.25
N PHE A 85 6.74 -15.59 4.08
CA PHE A 85 6.50 -14.42 4.95
C PHE A 85 5.51 -14.70 6.10
N HIS A 86 5.19 -15.96 6.36
CA HIS A 86 4.29 -16.41 7.44
C HIS A 86 2.87 -15.85 7.31
N VAL A 87 2.39 -15.55 6.11
CA VAL A 87 0.98 -15.20 5.87
C VAL A 87 0.15 -16.46 5.98
N GLY A 88 -0.75 -16.50 6.94
CA GLY A 88 -1.52 -17.68 7.31
C GLY A 88 -2.95 -17.65 6.78
N PHE A 89 -3.14 -17.85 5.47
CA PHE A 89 -4.47 -18.05 4.89
C PHE A 89 -5.08 -19.36 5.39
N ASP A 90 -6.37 -19.35 5.69
CA ASP A 90 -7.15 -20.58 5.87
C ASP A 90 -7.45 -21.21 4.50
N ASN A 91 -7.56 -20.39 3.44
CA ASN A 91 -7.58 -20.84 2.06
C ASN A 91 -6.95 -19.78 1.12
N TYR A 92 -5.88 -20.14 0.42
CA TYR A 92 -5.37 -19.41 -0.73
C TYR A 92 -5.70 -20.17 -2.00
N TYR A 93 -6.54 -19.59 -2.86
CA TYR A 93 -7.19 -20.30 -3.95
C TYR A 93 -6.92 -19.63 -5.31
N THR A 94 -7.83 -19.82 -6.28
CA THR A 94 -7.75 -19.24 -7.63
C THR A 94 -9.12 -18.77 -8.08
N THR A 95 -9.19 -17.67 -8.84
CA THR A 95 -10.45 -17.28 -9.48
C THR A 95 -10.86 -18.26 -10.57
N HIS A 96 -9.90 -18.95 -11.22
CA HIS A 96 -10.19 -19.97 -12.22
C HIS A 96 -10.61 -21.29 -11.55
N SER A 97 -11.81 -21.32 -10.98
CA SER A 97 -12.37 -22.47 -10.26
C SER A 97 -13.88 -22.62 -10.52
N GLU A 98 -14.38 -23.84 -10.29
CA GLU A 98 -15.81 -24.12 -10.45
C GLU A 98 -16.66 -23.36 -9.43
N GLU A 99 -16.14 -23.19 -8.21
CA GLU A 99 -16.80 -22.43 -7.16
C GLU A 99 -16.97 -20.97 -7.55
N THR A 100 -15.91 -20.34 -8.10
CA THR A 100 -15.96 -18.95 -8.57
C THR A 100 -16.90 -18.83 -9.77
N ARG A 101 -16.82 -19.75 -10.75
CA ARG A 101 -17.73 -19.78 -11.90
C ARG A 101 -19.18 -19.88 -11.49
N SER A 102 -19.49 -20.79 -10.57
CA SER A 102 -20.83 -20.96 -10.02
C SER A 102 -21.34 -19.67 -9.37
N CYS A 103 -20.52 -19.03 -8.54
CA CYS A 103 -20.87 -17.76 -7.89
C CYS A 103 -21.04 -16.62 -8.92
N ALA A 104 -20.19 -16.54 -9.95
CA ALA A 104 -20.28 -15.52 -10.99
C ALA A 104 -21.58 -15.66 -11.80
N ASN A 105 -21.91 -16.87 -12.21
CA ASN A 105 -23.13 -17.16 -12.94
C ASN A 105 -24.38 -16.83 -12.09
N GLU A 106 -24.37 -17.19 -10.82
CA GLU A 106 -25.47 -16.90 -9.91
C GLU A 106 -25.65 -15.40 -9.67
N LEU A 107 -24.55 -14.67 -9.37
CA LEU A 107 -24.58 -13.23 -9.18
C LEU A 107 -25.10 -12.51 -10.44
N TYR A 108 -24.57 -12.87 -11.62
CA TYR A 108 -25.03 -12.34 -12.90
C TYR A 108 -26.53 -12.59 -13.12
N ALA A 109 -26.99 -13.82 -12.91
CA ALA A 109 -28.42 -14.17 -13.08
C ALA A 109 -29.32 -13.35 -12.16
N ARG A 110 -28.92 -13.13 -10.91
CA ARG A 110 -29.67 -12.33 -9.93
C ARG A 110 -29.68 -10.84 -10.32
N LEU A 111 -28.56 -10.28 -10.75
CA LEU A 111 -28.49 -8.88 -11.25
C LEU A 111 -29.32 -8.68 -12.52
N ARG A 112 -29.32 -9.66 -13.42
CA ARG A 112 -30.16 -9.65 -14.62
C ARG A 112 -31.66 -9.72 -14.28
N ALA A 113 -32.04 -10.58 -13.35
CA ALA A 113 -33.42 -10.67 -12.85
C ALA A 113 -33.87 -9.39 -12.14
N ALA A 114 -32.94 -8.64 -11.53
CA ALA A 114 -33.18 -7.33 -10.92
C ALA A 114 -33.22 -6.17 -11.95
N ASP A 115 -33.12 -6.45 -13.25
CA ASP A 115 -33.02 -5.46 -14.33
C ASP A 115 -31.86 -4.46 -14.13
N LEU A 116 -30.69 -4.98 -13.73
CA LEU A 116 -29.45 -4.19 -13.55
C LEU A 116 -28.35 -4.57 -14.54
N ILE A 117 -28.65 -5.47 -15.48
CA ILE A 117 -27.78 -5.75 -16.63
C ILE A 117 -28.44 -5.22 -17.88
N GLU A 118 -27.69 -4.44 -18.65
CA GLU A 118 -28.11 -3.87 -19.93
C GLU A 118 -27.15 -4.27 -21.04
N THR A 119 -27.67 -4.48 -22.23
CA THR A 119 -26.89 -4.77 -23.43
C THR A 119 -26.81 -3.54 -24.32
N ARG A 120 -25.61 -3.18 -24.76
CA ARG A 120 -25.34 -2.04 -25.65
C ARG A 120 -24.38 -2.43 -26.77
N VAL A 121 -24.59 -1.89 -27.94
CA VAL A 121 -23.63 -2.01 -29.04
C VAL A 121 -22.66 -0.83 -28.97
N ILE A 122 -21.36 -1.14 -28.89
CA ILE A 122 -20.29 -0.15 -28.87
C ILE A 122 -19.32 -0.36 -30.03
N GLU A 123 -18.56 0.67 -30.40
CA GLU A 123 -17.45 0.57 -31.35
C GLU A 123 -16.17 0.30 -30.60
N GLN A 124 -15.43 -0.74 -31.02
CA GLN A 124 -14.12 -1.08 -30.48
C GLN A 124 -13.12 -1.37 -31.58
N TYR A 125 -11.84 -1.15 -31.29
CA TYR A 125 -10.77 -1.55 -32.17
C TYR A 125 -10.57 -3.06 -32.19
N TYR A 126 -10.44 -3.61 -33.39
CA TYR A 126 -10.20 -5.02 -33.67
C TYR A 126 -8.87 -5.18 -34.40
N ASP A 127 -8.06 -6.11 -33.93
CA ASP A 127 -6.80 -6.51 -34.59
C ASP A 127 -7.08 -7.60 -35.63
N PRO A 128 -6.94 -7.28 -36.94
CA PRO A 128 -7.25 -8.27 -37.99
C PRO A 128 -6.24 -9.42 -38.08
N LEU A 129 -5.01 -9.23 -37.58
CA LEU A 129 -3.99 -10.28 -37.57
C LEU A 129 -4.15 -11.26 -36.41
N LYS A 130 -4.45 -10.73 -35.21
CA LYS A 130 -4.72 -11.53 -34.03
C LYS A 130 -6.17 -12.00 -33.91
N GLN A 131 -7.06 -11.46 -34.75
CA GLN A 131 -8.49 -11.75 -34.76
C GLN A 131 -9.15 -11.54 -33.38
N MET A 132 -8.80 -10.42 -32.73
CA MET A 132 -9.31 -10.10 -31.41
C MET A 132 -9.64 -8.61 -31.26
N PHE A 133 -10.61 -8.29 -30.40
CA PHE A 133 -10.84 -6.93 -29.97
C PHE A 133 -9.73 -6.48 -29.00
N LEU A 134 -9.31 -5.23 -29.16
CA LEU A 134 -8.19 -4.68 -28.40
C LEU A 134 -8.73 -3.85 -27.22
N PRO A 135 -8.35 -4.20 -25.97
CA PRO A 135 -8.45 -3.26 -24.86
C PRO A 135 -7.63 -2.00 -25.14
N ASP A 136 -8.03 -0.85 -24.58
CA ASP A 136 -7.40 0.46 -24.83
C ASP A 136 -5.88 0.46 -24.65
N ARG A 137 -5.37 -0.31 -23.70
CA ARG A 137 -3.94 -0.50 -23.44
C ARG A 137 -3.17 -1.31 -24.47
N TYR A 138 -3.87 -1.99 -25.35
CA TYR A 138 -3.28 -2.72 -26.46
C TYR A 138 -3.41 -1.97 -27.79
N ILE A 139 -3.85 -0.70 -27.71
CA ILE A 139 -3.90 0.24 -28.82
C ILE A 139 -2.87 1.33 -28.56
N LYS A 140 -2.04 1.62 -29.53
CA LYS A 140 -1.09 2.72 -29.49
C LYS A 140 -1.25 3.64 -30.69
N GLY A 141 -0.82 4.88 -30.54
CA GLY A 141 -0.88 5.85 -31.62
C GLY A 141 -0.27 7.18 -31.22
N GLU A 142 -0.54 8.22 -32.00
CA GLU A 142 -0.11 9.58 -31.69
C GLU A 142 -1.17 10.27 -30.82
N CYS A 143 -0.72 10.95 -29.76
CA CYS A 143 -1.60 11.72 -28.87
C CYS A 143 -2.41 12.77 -29.65
N PRO A 144 -3.74 12.82 -29.50
CA PRO A 144 -4.57 13.79 -30.21
C PRO A 144 -4.25 15.25 -29.84
N LYS A 145 -3.75 15.50 -28.60
CA LYS A 145 -3.46 16.85 -28.08
C LYS A 145 -2.04 17.34 -28.39
N CYS A 146 -1.01 16.54 -28.06
CA CYS A 146 0.39 17.00 -28.19
C CYS A 146 1.13 16.38 -29.39
N GLY A 147 0.55 15.40 -30.08
CA GLY A 147 1.19 14.72 -31.23
C GLY A 147 2.32 13.75 -30.84
N ALA A 148 2.52 13.47 -29.56
CA ALA A 148 3.53 12.53 -29.12
C ALA A 148 3.24 11.12 -29.66
N PRO A 149 4.21 10.44 -30.29
CA PRO A 149 4.02 9.11 -30.83
C PRO A 149 3.96 8.06 -29.72
N ASP A 150 3.48 6.87 -30.05
CA ASP A 150 3.58 5.66 -29.21
C ASP A 150 2.78 5.71 -27.90
N GLN A 151 1.72 6.55 -27.87
CA GLN A 151 0.87 6.73 -26.69
C GLN A 151 -0.26 5.70 -26.67
N TYR A 152 -0.70 5.31 -25.46
CA TYR A 152 -1.78 4.33 -25.25
C TYR A 152 -3.16 4.92 -25.55
N GLY A 153 -4.17 4.03 -25.72
CA GLY A 153 -5.53 4.39 -26.11
C GLY A 153 -6.35 5.13 -25.04
N ASP A 154 -5.84 5.29 -23.85
CA ASP A 154 -6.53 5.90 -22.72
C ASP A 154 -5.90 7.21 -22.24
N ASN A 155 -4.59 7.39 -22.43
CA ASN A 155 -3.89 8.59 -21.95
C ASN A 155 -2.55 8.81 -22.67
N CYS A 156 -2.05 10.05 -22.61
CA CYS A 156 -0.74 10.42 -23.08
C CYS A 156 0.27 10.46 -21.92
N GLU A 157 1.31 9.65 -21.99
CA GLU A 157 2.38 9.63 -20.96
C GLU A 157 3.25 10.90 -20.96
N ILE A 158 3.21 11.68 -22.04
CA ILE A 158 4.04 12.88 -22.21
C ILE A 158 3.33 14.14 -21.72
N CYS A 159 2.05 14.34 -22.13
CA CYS A 159 1.31 15.56 -21.76
C CYS A 159 0.20 15.31 -20.72
N GLY A 160 0.01 14.07 -20.26
CA GLY A 160 -0.99 13.72 -19.25
C GLY A 160 -2.45 13.79 -19.74
N ALA A 161 -2.70 14.04 -21.02
CA ALA A 161 -4.05 14.16 -21.54
C ALA A 161 -4.76 12.80 -21.53
N ALA A 162 -5.98 12.75 -20.98
CA ALA A 162 -6.88 11.62 -21.13
C ALA A 162 -7.72 11.79 -22.41
N TYR A 163 -7.99 10.68 -23.09
CA TYR A 163 -8.79 10.59 -24.31
C TYR A 163 -9.27 9.15 -24.48
N THR A 164 -10.17 8.92 -25.44
CA THR A 164 -10.59 7.56 -25.83
C THR A 164 -9.68 7.03 -26.92
N ALA A 165 -9.58 5.71 -27.04
CA ALA A 165 -8.74 5.06 -28.04
C ALA A 165 -9.08 5.52 -29.48
N ASN A 166 -10.34 5.87 -29.73
CA ASN A 166 -10.81 6.35 -31.05
C ASN A 166 -10.28 7.75 -31.41
N GLU A 167 -9.77 8.51 -30.44
CA GLU A 167 -9.19 9.84 -30.66
C GLU A 167 -7.71 9.79 -31.04
N LEU A 168 -7.03 8.65 -30.84
CA LEU A 168 -5.64 8.47 -31.27
C LEU A 168 -5.45 8.67 -32.76
N LYS A 169 -4.40 9.38 -33.13
CA LYS A 169 -3.98 9.48 -34.53
C LYS A 169 -3.08 8.32 -34.90
N ASN A 170 -3.23 7.81 -36.11
CA ASN A 170 -2.45 6.66 -36.62
C ASN A 170 -2.40 5.46 -35.64
N PRO A 171 -3.57 4.97 -35.16
CA PRO A 171 -3.58 3.89 -34.17
C PRO A 171 -3.04 2.59 -34.78
N TYR A 172 -2.34 1.82 -33.94
CA TYR A 172 -1.86 0.48 -34.27
C TYR A 172 -1.99 -0.46 -33.07
N SER A 173 -2.11 -1.76 -33.35
CA SER A 173 -2.14 -2.80 -32.33
C SER A 173 -0.75 -2.93 -31.65
N ALA A 174 -0.68 -2.78 -30.34
CA ALA A 174 0.52 -3.02 -29.57
C ALA A 174 0.90 -4.53 -29.53
N VAL A 175 -0.02 -5.41 -29.92
CA VAL A 175 0.18 -6.87 -29.94
C VAL A 175 0.81 -7.34 -31.23
N SER A 176 0.29 -6.86 -32.38
CA SER A 176 0.70 -7.36 -33.70
C SER A 176 1.39 -6.31 -34.58
N GLY A 177 1.30 -5.03 -34.21
CA GLY A 177 1.71 -3.90 -35.06
C GLY A 177 0.74 -3.58 -36.19
N ALA A 178 -0.35 -4.35 -36.36
CA ALA A 178 -1.33 -4.12 -37.40
C ALA A 178 -2.12 -2.81 -37.19
N LYS A 179 -2.61 -2.22 -38.29
CA LYS A 179 -3.58 -1.16 -38.20
C LYS A 179 -4.93 -1.75 -37.76
N PRO A 180 -5.48 -1.35 -36.60
CA PRO A 180 -6.73 -1.89 -36.12
C PRO A 180 -7.91 -1.34 -36.91
N GLU A 181 -9.02 -2.09 -36.92
CA GLU A 181 -10.28 -1.74 -37.55
C GLU A 181 -11.31 -1.45 -36.47
N LEU A 182 -12.14 -0.42 -36.65
CA LEU A 182 -13.31 -0.23 -35.79
C LEU A 182 -14.40 -1.23 -36.18
N ARG A 183 -14.90 -1.97 -35.21
CA ARG A 183 -16.01 -2.91 -35.38
C ARG A 183 -17.02 -2.73 -34.26
N LEU A 184 -18.30 -2.94 -34.63
CA LEU A 184 -19.39 -2.95 -33.64
C LEU A 184 -19.37 -4.26 -32.86
N SER A 185 -19.49 -4.16 -31.56
CA SER A 185 -19.63 -5.29 -30.65
C SER A 185 -20.71 -5.03 -29.63
N GLU A 186 -21.50 -6.06 -29.33
CA GLU A 186 -22.50 -6.04 -28.26
C GLU A 186 -21.83 -6.32 -26.93
N HIS A 187 -22.02 -5.44 -25.95
CA HIS A 187 -21.46 -5.54 -24.61
C HIS A 187 -22.53 -5.53 -23.53
N TYR A 188 -22.24 -6.16 -22.41
CA TYR A 188 -23.07 -6.23 -21.23
C TYR A 188 -22.59 -5.27 -20.18
N PHE A 189 -23.49 -4.45 -19.63
CA PHE A 189 -23.17 -3.42 -18.65
C PHE A 189 -23.95 -3.66 -17.36
N PHE A 190 -23.24 -3.59 -16.23
CA PHE A 190 -23.91 -3.43 -14.95
C PHE A 190 -24.30 -1.97 -14.77
N LYS A 191 -25.60 -1.72 -14.54
CA LYS A 191 -26.19 -0.36 -14.42
C LYS A 191 -25.83 0.27 -13.07
N LEU A 192 -24.55 0.58 -12.84
CA LEU A 192 -24.09 1.25 -11.62
C LEU A 192 -24.69 2.66 -11.48
N SER A 193 -25.03 3.31 -12.59
CA SER A 193 -25.73 4.59 -12.66
C SER A 193 -27.21 4.52 -12.26
N ASP A 194 -27.78 3.33 -12.07
CA ASP A 194 -29.17 3.17 -11.64
C ASP A 194 -29.44 3.85 -10.29
N ARG A 195 -30.60 4.48 -10.14
CA ARG A 195 -30.97 5.18 -8.90
C ARG A 195 -30.97 4.29 -7.66
N ARG A 196 -31.24 3.00 -7.82
CA ARG A 196 -31.20 2.00 -6.74
C ARG A 196 -29.77 1.82 -6.23
N CYS A 197 -28.81 1.66 -7.15
CA CYS A 197 -27.39 1.54 -6.85
C CYS A 197 -26.88 2.83 -6.18
N GLN A 198 -27.15 4.00 -6.77
CA GLN A 198 -26.73 5.27 -6.21
C GLN A 198 -27.31 5.54 -4.83
N GLY A 199 -28.62 5.31 -4.65
CA GLY A 199 -29.28 5.50 -3.37
C GLY A 199 -28.73 4.57 -2.27
N PHE A 200 -28.39 3.33 -2.63
CA PHE A 200 -27.72 2.41 -1.73
C PHE A 200 -26.29 2.88 -1.40
N LEU A 201 -25.47 3.16 -2.42
CA LEU A 201 -24.06 3.53 -2.24
C LEU A 201 -23.89 4.81 -1.40
N ARG A 202 -24.72 5.83 -1.61
CA ARG A 202 -24.69 7.05 -0.78
C ARG A 202 -24.92 6.75 0.70
N ARG A 203 -25.83 5.84 1.04
CA ARG A 203 -26.06 5.43 2.44
C ARG A 203 -24.95 4.53 2.95
N TRP A 204 -24.50 3.57 2.15
CA TRP A 204 -23.51 2.59 2.56
C TRP A 204 -22.14 3.21 2.80
N THR A 205 -21.66 4.06 1.89
CA THR A 205 -20.34 4.71 1.98
C THR A 205 -20.23 5.73 3.12
N GLN A 206 -21.38 6.27 3.57
CA GLN A 206 -21.44 7.20 4.71
C GLN A 206 -21.87 6.51 6.02
N GLY A 207 -22.12 5.20 5.97
CA GLY A 207 -22.46 4.41 7.16
C GLY A 207 -21.30 4.40 8.16
N GLU A 208 -21.62 4.61 9.45
CA GLU A 208 -20.61 4.64 10.50
C GLU A 208 -19.74 3.38 10.50
N GLY A 209 -18.42 3.59 10.48
CA GLY A 209 -17.43 2.51 10.56
C GLY A 209 -17.30 1.63 9.33
N ARG A 210 -17.94 1.93 8.19
CA ARG A 210 -17.80 1.18 6.93
C ARG A 210 -16.46 1.39 6.25
N LEU A 211 -15.99 2.63 6.28
CA LEU A 211 -14.79 3.10 5.59
C LEU A 211 -14.00 4.04 6.51
N GLN A 212 -12.72 4.24 6.18
CA GLN A 212 -11.92 5.33 6.73
C GLN A 212 -12.46 6.67 6.24
N SER A 213 -12.31 7.74 7.01
CA SER A 213 -12.83 9.07 6.66
C SER A 213 -12.30 9.58 5.32
N GLU A 214 -11.00 9.39 5.04
CA GLU A 214 -10.38 9.78 3.77
C GLU A 214 -11.01 9.03 2.59
N ALA A 215 -11.24 7.72 2.75
CA ALA A 215 -11.90 6.88 1.75
C ALA A 215 -13.35 7.33 1.53
N ALA A 216 -14.12 7.55 2.59
CA ALA A 216 -15.51 8.01 2.52
C ALA A 216 -15.62 9.36 1.81
N ASN A 217 -14.72 10.31 2.11
CA ASN A 217 -14.67 11.62 1.44
C ASN A 217 -14.36 11.47 -0.06
N LYS A 218 -13.39 10.61 -0.41
CA LYS A 218 -13.06 10.37 -1.82
C LYS A 218 -14.23 9.79 -2.60
N LEU A 219 -15.00 8.90 -1.98
CA LEU A 219 -16.18 8.31 -2.62
C LEU A 219 -17.30 9.32 -2.83
N GLN A 220 -17.44 10.33 -1.95
CA GLN A 220 -18.39 11.44 -2.18
C GLN A 220 -18.07 12.23 -3.43
N GLU A 221 -16.79 12.48 -3.72
CA GLU A 221 -16.38 13.15 -4.96
C GLU A 221 -16.84 12.38 -6.20
N TRP A 222 -16.72 11.04 -6.19
CA TRP A 222 -17.13 10.17 -7.29
C TRP A 222 -18.64 10.01 -7.41
N LEU A 223 -19.35 9.98 -6.28
CA LEU A 223 -20.81 9.94 -6.26
C LEU A 223 -21.44 11.29 -6.68
N GLY A 224 -20.73 12.40 -6.53
CA GLY A 224 -21.24 13.75 -6.77
C GLY A 224 -22.29 14.21 -5.76
N GLU A 225 -22.84 15.39 -5.96
CA GLU A 225 -23.89 15.95 -5.11
C GLU A 225 -25.20 15.15 -5.18
N VAL A 226 -26.07 15.32 -4.20
CA VAL A 226 -27.38 14.67 -4.18
C VAL A 226 -28.20 15.14 -5.38
N GLY A 227 -28.55 14.22 -6.27
CA GLY A 227 -29.25 14.50 -7.52
C GLY A 227 -28.35 14.56 -8.76
N GLU A 228 -27.03 14.62 -8.60
CA GLU A 228 -26.08 14.38 -9.68
C GLU A 228 -25.90 12.87 -9.91
N ASN A 229 -25.66 12.49 -11.15
CA ASN A 229 -25.32 11.14 -11.56
C ASN A 229 -23.94 11.14 -12.21
N LYS A 230 -22.89 10.97 -11.42
CA LYS A 230 -21.51 10.90 -11.90
C LYS A 230 -21.01 9.46 -12.13
N LEU A 231 -21.74 8.47 -11.58
CA LEU A 231 -21.39 7.07 -11.80
C LEU A 231 -21.80 6.66 -13.21
N THR A 232 -20.89 6.02 -13.92
CA THR A 232 -21.14 5.41 -15.22
C THR A 232 -21.39 3.92 -15.07
N ASP A 233 -22.17 3.35 -16.01
CA ASP A 233 -22.38 1.91 -16.05
C ASP A 233 -21.06 1.20 -16.40
N TRP A 234 -20.92 0.01 -15.85
CA TRP A 234 -19.68 -0.75 -15.96
C TRP A 234 -19.80 -1.86 -17.00
N ASP A 235 -18.89 -1.87 -17.97
CA ASP A 235 -18.80 -2.95 -18.96
C ASP A 235 -18.22 -4.21 -18.31
N ILE A 236 -19.08 -5.24 -18.18
CA ILE A 236 -18.76 -6.52 -17.53
C ILE A 236 -18.46 -7.64 -18.52
N SER A 237 -18.35 -7.35 -19.81
CA SER A 237 -18.14 -8.34 -20.86
C SER A 237 -16.88 -8.11 -21.68
N ARG A 238 -16.35 -9.20 -22.23
CA ARG A 238 -15.23 -9.20 -23.20
C ARG A 238 -15.52 -10.20 -24.31
N GLU A 239 -15.00 -9.91 -25.50
CA GLU A 239 -15.10 -10.76 -26.67
C GLU A 239 -14.07 -11.88 -26.68
N ALA A 240 -14.40 -12.97 -27.33
CA ALA A 240 -13.42 -13.99 -27.70
C ALA A 240 -12.36 -13.43 -28.69
N PRO A 241 -11.06 -13.87 -28.61
CA PRO A 241 -10.52 -14.78 -27.62
C PRO A 241 -10.24 -14.06 -26.28
N TYR A 242 -10.62 -14.67 -25.20
CA TYR A 242 -10.40 -14.14 -23.85
C TYR A 242 -10.26 -15.30 -22.86
N PHE A 243 -9.33 -15.22 -21.93
CA PHE A 243 -9.21 -16.20 -20.88
C PHE A 243 -10.05 -15.78 -19.66
N GLY A 244 -11.12 -16.51 -19.42
CA GLY A 244 -12.11 -16.20 -18.37
C GLY A 244 -13.33 -17.10 -18.48
N PHE A 245 -14.39 -16.79 -17.73
CA PHE A 245 -15.65 -17.53 -17.79
C PHE A 245 -16.59 -16.93 -18.84
N GLU A 246 -17.15 -17.81 -19.68
CA GLU A 246 -18.16 -17.41 -20.65
C GLU A 246 -19.47 -17.01 -19.94
N ILE A 247 -20.10 -15.94 -20.42
CA ILE A 247 -21.39 -15.48 -19.90
C ILE A 247 -22.47 -16.49 -20.31
N PRO A 248 -23.30 -17.03 -19.40
CA PRO A 248 -24.18 -18.17 -19.67
C PRO A 248 -25.12 -18.01 -20.89
N ASP A 249 -25.65 -16.82 -21.11
CA ASP A 249 -26.64 -16.54 -22.16
C ASP A 249 -26.04 -15.82 -23.37
N ALA A 250 -24.71 -15.68 -23.46
CA ALA A 250 -24.03 -14.89 -24.46
C ALA A 250 -22.82 -15.63 -25.05
N PRO A 251 -23.02 -16.60 -25.95
CA PRO A 251 -21.92 -17.38 -26.54
C PRO A 251 -20.85 -16.49 -27.16
N GLY A 252 -19.56 -16.78 -26.86
CA GLY A 252 -18.41 -15.98 -27.29
C GLY A 252 -18.18 -14.70 -26.51
N LYS A 253 -18.95 -14.45 -25.45
CA LYS A 253 -18.77 -13.34 -24.52
C LYS A 253 -18.31 -13.89 -23.16
N TYR A 254 -17.35 -13.22 -22.56
CA TYR A 254 -16.73 -13.62 -21.29
C TYR A 254 -16.93 -12.55 -20.26
N PHE A 255 -17.04 -12.95 -18.98
CA PHE A 255 -17.01 -11.98 -17.89
C PHE A 255 -15.67 -11.23 -17.87
N TYR A 256 -15.76 -9.92 -17.72
CA TYR A 256 -14.57 -9.09 -17.52
C TYR A 256 -13.96 -9.39 -16.13
N VAL A 257 -12.64 -9.50 -16.08
CA VAL A 257 -11.88 -9.85 -14.88
C VAL A 257 -12.24 -9.04 -13.62
N TRP A 258 -12.64 -7.79 -13.76
CA TRP A 258 -13.06 -6.96 -12.64
C TRP A 258 -14.45 -7.30 -12.07
N LEU A 259 -15.27 -8.07 -12.79
CA LEU A 259 -16.48 -8.65 -12.23
C LEU A 259 -16.14 -9.92 -11.45
N ASP A 260 -15.35 -10.83 -12.00
CA ASP A 260 -15.11 -12.13 -11.38
C ASP A 260 -14.02 -12.12 -10.31
N ALA A 261 -13.09 -11.14 -10.32
CA ALA A 261 -12.06 -11.02 -9.31
C ALA A 261 -12.63 -10.93 -7.88
N PRO A 262 -13.52 -9.98 -7.53
CA PRO A 262 -14.09 -9.94 -6.18
C PRO A 262 -14.99 -11.13 -5.87
N ILE A 263 -15.57 -11.78 -6.88
CA ILE A 263 -16.30 -13.05 -6.70
C ILE A 263 -15.35 -14.19 -6.29
N GLY A 264 -14.07 -14.07 -6.63
CA GLY A 264 -13.02 -14.98 -6.15
C GLY A 264 -12.95 -15.11 -4.63
N TYR A 265 -13.33 -14.06 -3.87
CA TYR A 265 -13.49 -14.16 -2.41
C TYR A 265 -14.57 -15.16 -2.01
N MET A 266 -15.71 -15.15 -2.73
CA MET A 266 -16.80 -16.08 -2.51
C MET A 266 -16.38 -17.49 -2.91
N GLY A 267 -15.72 -17.66 -4.06
CA GLY A 267 -15.20 -18.95 -4.54
C GLY A 267 -14.19 -19.56 -3.57
N ALA A 268 -13.23 -18.78 -3.12
CA ALA A 268 -12.23 -19.23 -2.13
C ALA A 268 -12.90 -19.64 -0.79
N PHE A 269 -13.88 -18.88 -0.33
CA PHE A 269 -14.60 -19.23 0.89
C PHE A 269 -15.53 -20.45 0.70
N LYS A 270 -16.18 -20.57 -0.45
CA LYS A 270 -17.04 -21.73 -0.77
C LYS A 270 -16.24 -23.04 -0.79
N ASN A 271 -15.02 -22.99 -1.34
CA ASN A 271 -14.07 -24.11 -1.30
C ASN A 271 -13.65 -24.43 0.16
N LEU A 272 -13.37 -23.42 0.98
CA LEU A 272 -13.07 -23.61 2.39
C LEU A 272 -14.26 -24.25 3.13
N CYS A 273 -15.48 -23.78 2.87
CA CYS A 273 -16.70 -24.34 3.46
C CYS A 273 -16.84 -25.83 3.19
N ALA A 274 -16.56 -26.26 1.95
CA ALA A 274 -16.64 -27.66 1.58
C ALA A 274 -15.60 -28.53 2.34
N ARG A 275 -14.42 -27.99 2.63
CA ARG A 275 -13.37 -28.69 3.39
C ARG A 275 -13.63 -28.75 4.89
N GLU A 276 -14.08 -27.64 5.46
CA GLU A 276 -14.21 -27.46 6.92
C GLU A 276 -15.64 -27.70 7.43
N GLY A 277 -16.61 -28.01 6.55
CA GLY A 277 -18.00 -28.21 6.94
C GLY A 277 -18.70 -26.93 7.41
N LEU A 278 -18.34 -25.78 6.84
CA LEU A 278 -18.92 -24.49 7.17
C LEU A 278 -20.14 -24.21 6.29
N ASP A 279 -21.06 -23.42 6.83
CA ASP A 279 -22.20 -22.90 6.09
C ASP A 279 -21.82 -21.59 5.37
N PHE A 280 -21.86 -21.61 4.04
CA PHE A 280 -21.55 -20.44 3.20
C PHE A 280 -22.51 -19.27 3.47
N ASP A 281 -23.81 -19.56 3.60
CA ASP A 281 -24.83 -18.53 3.79
C ASP A 281 -24.77 -17.90 5.18
N ALA A 282 -24.20 -18.59 6.17
CA ALA A 282 -23.92 -17.99 7.48
C ALA A 282 -22.97 -16.80 7.41
N TYR A 283 -22.18 -16.66 6.32
CA TYR A 283 -21.26 -15.56 6.10
C TYR A 283 -21.67 -14.64 4.94
N TRP A 284 -22.20 -15.17 3.83
CA TRP A 284 -22.54 -14.41 2.64
C TRP A 284 -24.04 -14.16 2.45
N GLY A 285 -24.90 -14.85 3.18
CA GLY A 285 -26.34 -14.68 3.08
C GLY A 285 -26.80 -13.28 3.52
N PRO A 286 -27.97 -12.80 3.05
CA PRO A 286 -28.47 -11.44 3.34
C PRO A 286 -28.70 -11.19 4.83
N ASP A 287 -29.08 -12.21 5.58
CA ASP A 287 -29.38 -12.13 7.02
C ASP A 287 -28.17 -12.52 7.91
N SER A 288 -26.99 -12.70 7.31
CA SER A 288 -25.79 -13.09 8.03
C SER A 288 -25.40 -12.04 9.09
N THR A 289 -25.11 -12.52 10.29
CA THR A 289 -24.58 -11.71 11.41
C THR A 289 -23.07 -11.79 11.52
N ALA A 290 -22.40 -12.61 10.70
CA ALA A 290 -20.95 -12.67 10.63
C ALA A 290 -20.38 -11.33 10.13
N GLU A 291 -19.17 -11.00 10.47
CA GLU A 291 -18.49 -9.79 10.02
C GLU A 291 -17.65 -10.10 8.77
N LEU A 292 -17.70 -9.24 7.77
CA LEU A 292 -16.93 -9.37 6.52
C LEU A 292 -16.01 -8.17 6.35
N TYR A 293 -14.72 -8.41 6.29
CA TYR A 293 -13.68 -7.39 6.16
C TYR A 293 -12.86 -7.59 4.89
N HIS A 294 -12.71 -6.52 4.10
CA HIS A 294 -11.81 -6.48 2.96
C HIS A 294 -10.63 -5.57 3.27
N PHE A 295 -9.40 -6.07 3.09
CA PHE A 295 -8.16 -5.28 3.12
C PHE A 295 -7.72 -5.08 1.68
N ILE A 296 -7.43 -3.82 1.30
CA ILE A 296 -7.15 -3.46 -0.10
C ILE A 296 -6.12 -2.33 -0.21
N GLY A 297 -5.43 -2.25 -1.33
CA GLY A 297 -4.69 -1.05 -1.72
C GLY A 297 -5.66 0.11 -2.05
N LYS A 298 -5.24 1.35 -1.82
CA LYS A 298 -6.06 2.54 -2.10
C LYS A 298 -6.41 2.72 -3.58
N ASP A 299 -5.67 2.11 -4.48
CA ASP A 299 -5.86 2.13 -5.94
C ASP A 299 -7.11 1.39 -6.40
N ILE A 300 -7.54 0.38 -5.67
CA ILE A 300 -8.74 -0.41 -5.98
C ILE A 300 -9.96 -0.07 -5.10
N LEU A 301 -9.90 1.09 -4.43
CA LEU A 301 -11.00 1.58 -3.58
C LEU A 301 -12.31 1.73 -4.36
N TYR A 302 -12.26 2.19 -5.62
CA TYR A 302 -13.44 2.34 -6.47
C TYR A 302 -14.20 1.02 -6.61
N PHE A 303 -13.48 -0.07 -6.88
CA PHE A 303 -14.07 -1.40 -7.08
C PHE A 303 -14.68 -1.96 -5.80
N HIS A 304 -13.96 -1.88 -4.68
CA HIS A 304 -14.38 -2.50 -3.41
C HIS A 304 -15.38 -1.67 -2.61
N ALA A 305 -15.52 -0.37 -2.90
CA ALA A 305 -16.40 0.51 -2.14
C ALA A 305 -17.58 1.08 -2.95
N LEU A 306 -17.62 0.88 -4.27
CA LEU A 306 -18.77 1.23 -5.12
C LEU A 306 -19.31 0.01 -5.87
N PHE A 307 -18.50 -0.55 -6.76
CA PHE A 307 -18.92 -1.63 -7.66
C PHE A 307 -19.32 -2.88 -6.88
N TRP A 308 -18.42 -3.47 -6.14
CA TRP A 308 -18.65 -4.70 -5.39
C TRP A 308 -19.80 -4.64 -4.36
N PRO A 309 -19.92 -3.61 -3.50
CA PRO A 309 -21.07 -3.49 -2.60
C PRO A 309 -22.41 -3.33 -3.33
N ALA A 310 -22.45 -2.66 -4.49
CA ALA A 310 -23.65 -2.51 -5.28
C ALA A 310 -24.07 -3.86 -5.90
N GLU A 311 -23.14 -4.64 -6.41
CA GLU A 311 -23.42 -5.99 -6.91
C GLU A 311 -23.95 -6.91 -5.83
N LEU A 312 -23.27 -6.99 -4.69
CA LEU A 312 -23.71 -7.80 -3.56
C LEU A 312 -25.10 -7.42 -3.08
N GLN A 313 -25.34 -6.13 -2.85
CA GLN A 313 -26.64 -5.64 -2.39
C GLN A 313 -27.78 -6.05 -3.30
N HIS A 314 -27.59 -5.87 -4.61
CA HIS A 314 -28.66 -6.10 -5.57
C HIS A 314 -28.76 -7.55 -6.04
N ALA A 315 -27.73 -8.36 -5.83
CA ALA A 315 -27.79 -9.79 -5.98
C ALA A 315 -28.31 -10.51 -4.71
N GLY A 316 -28.63 -9.78 -3.65
CA GLY A 316 -29.19 -10.35 -2.42
C GLY A 316 -28.16 -11.07 -1.54
N TYR A 317 -26.92 -10.60 -1.58
CA TYR A 317 -25.88 -11.00 -0.65
C TYR A 317 -25.62 -9.90 0.41
N ARG A 318 -25.00 -10.29 1.52
CA ARG A 318 -24.54 -9.30 2.49
C ARG A 318 -23.41 -8.44 1.92
N THR A 319 -23.39 -7.17 2.27
CA THR A 319 -22.28 -6.25 1.92
C THR A 319 -21.18 -6.29 2.98
N PRO A 320 -19.95 -5.86 2.66
CA PRO A 320 -18.87 -5.81 3.63
C PRO A 320 -19.22 -5.04 4.89
N THR A 321 -18.79 -5.54 6.05
CA THR A 321 -18.87 -4.81 7.31
C THR A 321 -17.96 -3.59 7.24
N LYS A 322 -16.72 -3.79 6.75
CA LYS A 322 -15.73 -2.73 6.52
C LYS A 322 -14.84 -3.04 5.32
N VAL A 323 -14.43 -1.99 4.65
CA VAL A 323 -13.32 -2.03 3.70
C VAL A 323 -12.18 -1.17 4.26
N PHE A 324 -11.00 -1.76 4.37
CA PHE A 324 -9.79 -1.13 4.88
C PHE A 324 -8.81 -0.89 3.74
N ALA A 325 -8.62 0.37 3.38
CA ALA A 325 -7.64 0.76 2.38
C ALA A 325 -6.31 1.17 3.01
N HIS A 326 -5.20 0.84 2.37
CA HIS A 326 -3.86 1.24 2.78
C HIS A 326 -3.14 1.98 1.65
N GLY A 327 -2.07 2.72 2.00
CA GLY A 327 -1.20 3.40 1.06
C GLY A 327 -0.20 2.47 0.38
N PHE A 328 0.60 3.04 -0.53
CA PHE A 328 1.65 2.30 -1.24
C PHE A 328 2.94 2.20 -0.43
N LEU A 329 3.83 1.30 -0.86
CA LEU A 329 5.19 1.22 -0.37
C LEU A 329 6.12 2.07 -1.24
N THR A 330 6.89 2.95 -0.60
CA THR A 330 8.09 3.55 -1.17
C THR A 330 9.34 2.88 -0.59
N VAL A 331 10.45 2.98 -1.29
CA VAL A 331 11.76 2.49 -0.81
C VAL A 331 12.75 3.65 -0.88
N ASP A 332 13.32 4.01 0.28
CA ASP A 332 14.20 5.18 0.42
C ASP A 332 13.59 6.47 -0.16
N GLY A 333 12.32 6.74 0.19
CA GLY A 333 11.58 7.92 -0.21
C GLY A 333 11.15 7.98 -1.67
N ALA A 334 11.32 6.90 -2.43
CA ALA A 334 10.99 6.87 -3.84
C ALA A 334 10.15 5.63 -4.22
N LYS A 335 9.33 5.75 -5.28
CA LYS A 335 8.60 4.59 -5.82
C LYS A 335 9.58 3.46 -6.17
N MET A 336 9.17 2.22 -5.94
CA MET A 336 9.95 1.04 -6.32
C MET A 336 10.31 1.10 -7.81
N SER A 337 11.56 0.74 -8.13
CA SER A 337 12.10 0.82 -9.50
C SER A 337 13.08 -0.31 -9.76
N LYS A 338 12.91 -1.00 -10.88
CA LYS A 338 13.84 -2.04 -11.33
C LYS A 338 15.24 -1.46 -11.60
N SER A 339 15.31 -0.32 -12.28
CA SER A 339 16.60 0.32 -12.61
C SER A 339 17.44 0.71 -11.39
N ARG A 340 16.80 0.96 -10.24
CA ARG A 340 17.48 1.27 -8.97
C ARG A 340 17.71 0.04 -8.08
N GLY A 341 17.22 -1.15 -8.48
CA GLY A 341 17.26 -2.35 -7.64
C GLY A 341 16.29 -2.31 -6.44
N THR A 342 15.38 -1.34 -6.40
CA THR A 342 14.41 -1.17 -5.31
C THR A 342 13.06 -1.85 -5.58
N PHE A 343 12.89 -2.48 -6.76
CA PHE A 343 11.77 -3.38 -7.03
C PHE A 343 12.13 -4.78 -6.51
N ILE A 344 11.96 -4.97 -5.21
CA ILE A 344 12.38 -6.18 -4.51
C ILE A 344 11.20 -7.17 -4.48
N THR A 345 11.44 -8.38 -5.03
CA THR A 345 10.47 -9.47 -4.97
C THR A 345 10.55 -10.21 -3.64
N ALA A 346 9.46 -10.87 -3.25
CA ALA A 346 9.40 -11.71 -2.05
C ALA A 346 10.46 -12.84 -2.13
N GLU A 347 10.55 -13.51 -3.27
CA GLU A 347 11.55 -14.54 -3.52
C GLU A 347 12.97 -14.02 -3.32
N SER A 348 13.30 -12.86 -3.91
CA SER A 348 14.64 -12.26 -3.79
C SER A 348 14.99 -11.94 -2.33
N TYR A 349 14.04 -11.39 -1.55
CA TYR A 349 14.24 -11.12 -0.13
C TYR A 349 14.59 -12.41 0.65
N LEU A 350 13.84 -13.47 0.44
CA LEU A 350 14.06 -14.76 1.10
C LEU A 350 15.36 -15.44 0.64
N ALA A 351 15.67 -15.37 -0.65
CA ALA A 351 16.88 -15.98 -1.25
C ALA A 351 18.17 -15.35 -0.71
N GLN A 352 18.15 -14.06 -0.32
CA GLN A 352 19.29 -13.41 0.33
C GLN A 352 19.40 -13.74 1.84
N GLY A 353 18.56 -14.62 2.37
CA GLY A 353 18.60 -15.09 3.74
C GLY A 353 18.17 -14.03 4.77
N LEU A 354 17.36 -13.06 4.37
CA LEU A 354 16.75 -12.12 5.31
C LEU A 354 15.57 -12.80 6.00
N ASP A 355 15.49 -12.63 7.33
CA ASP A 355 14.39 -13.19 8.12
C ASP A 355 13.09 -12.42 7.79
N PRO A 356 12.00 -13.10 7.38
CA PRO A 356 10.74 -12.46 7.04
C PRO A 356 10.11 -11.70 8.20
N GLU A 357 10.40 -12.10 9.45
CA GLU A 357 9.87 -11.41 10.64
C GLU A 357 10.50 -10.03 10.87
N TRP A 358 11.69 -9.77 10.32
CA TRP A 358 12.26 -8.42 10.33
C TRP A 358 11.39 -7.46 9.53
N LEU A 359 10.92 -7.87 8.35
CA LEU A 359 10.04 -7.06 7.51
C LEU A 359 8.66 -6.90 8.12
N ARG A 360 8.08 -7.97 8.67
CA ARG A 360 6.80 -7.95 9.39
C ARG A 360 6.82 -6.94 10.52
N TYR A 361 7.88 -6.96 11.35
CA TYR A 361 8.07 -6.00 12.41
C TYR A 361 8.18 -4.56 11.91
N TYR A 362 8.99 -4.34 10.87
CA TYR A 362 9.19 -3.01 10.31
C TYR A 362 7.89 -2.43 9.75
N TYR A 363 7.13 -3.24 9.01
CA TYR A 363 5.82 -2.81 8.51
C TYR A 363 4.86 -2.50 9.66
N ALA A 364 4.75 -3.36 10.66
CA ALA A 364 3.92 -3.10 11.83
C ALA A 364 4.31 -1.80 12.55
N ALA A 365 5.61 -1.48 12.62
CA ALA A 365 6.09 -0.25 13.24
C ALA A 365 5.80 1.02 12.44
N LYS A 366 5.44 0.91 11.15
CA LYS A 366 5.08 2.04 10.26
C LYS A 366 3.58 2.14 9.99
N LEU A 367 2.86 1.02 9.97
CA LEU A 367 1.46 0.95 9.58
C LEU A 367 0.53 1.58 10.62
N SER A 368 -0.40 2.36 10.13
CA SER A 368 -1.51 2.95 10.88
C SER A 368 -2.85 2.60 10.21
N SER A 369 -3.93 3.11 10.77
CA SER A 369 -5.28 2.97 10.18
C SER A 369 -5.54 3.92 9.01
N SER A 370 -4.60 4.79 8.62
CA SER A 370 -4.72 5.74 7.51
C SER A 370 -4.39 5.12 6.16
N MET A 371 -4.67 5.87 5.07
CA MET A 371 -4.33 5.49 3.69
C MET A 371 -2.98 6.10 3.24
N GLU A 372 -2.15 6.56 4.18
CA GLU A 372 -0.84 7.12 3.88
C GLU A 372 0.14 6.07 3.36
N ASP A 373 1.02 6.50 2.46
CA ASP A 373 2.11 5.67 1.97
C ASP A 373 3.13 5.42 3.09
N ILE A 374 3.68 4.21 3.13
CA ILE A 374 4.76 3.88 4.06
C ILE A 374 6.10 3.80 3.32
N ASP A 375 7.17 4.18 4.00
CA ASP A 375 8.51 4.14 3.44
C ASP A 375 9.37 3.05 4.09
N LEU A 376 9.91 2.15 3.27
CA LEU A 376 10.97 1.23 3.64
C LEU A 376 12.31 1.93 3.45
N ASN A 377 12.74 2.69 4.46
CA ASN A 377 14.10 3.17 4.52
C ASN A 377 15.02 2.07 5.01
N LEU A 378 15.98 1.67 4.18
CA LEU A 378 16.81 0.48 4.44
C LEU A 378 17.74 0.63 5.64
N ASP A 379 18.27 1.82 5.91
CA ASP A 379 19.10 2.06 7.10
C ASP A 379 18.25 2.10 8.38
N ASP A 380 17.05 2.71 8.36
CA ASP A 380 16.09 2.68 9.49
C ASP A 380 15.61 1.25 9.76
N PHE A 381 15.40 0.44 8.71
CA PHE A 381 15.05 -0.97 8.84
C PHE A 381 16.11 -1.74 9.63
N ILE A 382 17.39 -1.63 9.26
CA ILE A 382 18.50 -2.27 9.96
C ILE A 382 18.58 -1.79 11.42
N ALA A 383 18.54 -0.48 11.62
CA ALA A 383 18.68 0.13 12.94
C ALA A 383 17.54 -0.28 13.87
N ARG A 384 16.31 -0.21 13.41
CA ARG A 384 15.11 -0.50 14.20
C ARG A 384 15.01 -1.98 14.58
N VAL A 385 15.16 -2.90 13.62
CA VAL A 385 15.14 -4.35 13.90
C VAL A 385 16.21 -4.72 14.90
N ASN A 386 17.44 -4.23 14.70
CA ASN A 386 18.56 -4.55 15.58
C ASN A 386 18.42 -3.95 16.98
N ALA A 387 17.89 -2.75 17.10
CA ALA A 387 17.68 -2.09 18.40
C ALA A 387 16.51 -2.73 19.15
N ASP A 388 15.34 -2.79 18.53
CA ASP A 388 14.10 -3.15 19.21
C ASP A 388 13.99 -4.65 19.46
N LEU A 389 14.19 -5.48 18.42
CA LEU A 389 14.03 -6.93 18.58
C LEU A 389 15.23 -7.59 19.22
N VAL A 390 16.44 -7.35 18.70
CA VAL A 390 17.64 -8.03 19.19
C VAL A 390 18.21 -7.36 20.44
N GLY A 391 18.35 -6.02 20.40
CA GLY A 391 18.94 -5.26 21.50
C GLY A 391 18.07 -5.17 22.75
N LYS A 392 16.74 -5.15 22.58
CA LYS A 392 15.79 -4.99 23.69
C LYS A 392 15.03 -6.28 23.99
N PHE A 393 14.19 -6.77 23.05
CA PHE A 393 13.21 -7.82 23.33
C PHE A 393 13.86 -9.17 23.65
N VAL A 394 14.58 -9.79 22.69
CA VAL A 394 15.17 -11.13 22.94
C VAL A 394 16.31 -11.10 23.95
N ASN A 395 16.90 -9.92 24.17
CA ASN A 395 17.97 -9.72 25.14
C ASN A 395 17.51 -10.00 26.58
N ILE A 396 16.23 -9.74 26.93
CA ILE A 396 15.67 -10.06 28.25
C ILE A 396 15.83 -11.56 28.55
N ALA A 397 15.36 -12.41 27.64
CA ALA A 397 15.45 -13.85 27.79
C ALA A 397 16.90 -14.34 27.79
N SER A 398 17.76 -13.82 26.91
CA SER A 398 19.15 -14.26 26.80
C SER A 398 20.00 -13.98 28.07
N ARG A 399 19.67 -12.91 28.79
CA ARG A 399 20.35 -12.52 30.04
C ARG A 399 19.90 -13.34 31.26
N ALA A 400 18.77 -14.03 31.20
CA ALA A 400 18.17 -14.75 32.32
C ALA A 400 18.21 -16.29 32.18
N ALA A 401 17.90 -16.77 30.98
CA ALA A 401 17.65 -18.18 30.69
C ALA A 401 18.84 -19.09 31.06
N GLY A 402 20.07 -18.64 30.76
CA GLY A 402 21.28 -19.44 31.02
C GLY A 402 21.50 -19.75 32.49
N PHE A 403 21.12 -18.86 33.41
CA PHE A 403 21.23 -19.09 34.84
C PHE A 403 20.20 -20.11 35.33
N ILE A 404 18.94 -19.99 34.88
CA ILE A 404 17.86 -20.93 35.22
C ILE A 404 18.23 -22.35 34.79
N VAL A 405 18.68 -22.51 33.53
CA VAL A 405 19.05 -23.84 33.01
C VAL A 405 20.25 -24.44 33.76
N LYS A 406 21.30 -23.64 33.97
CA LYS A 406 22.56 -24.16 34.51
C LYS A 406 22.58 -24.37 36.02
N ARG A 407 21.86 -23.52 36.78
CA ARG A 407 21.92 -23.56 38.28
C ARG A 407 20.67 -24.13 38.91
N PHE A 408 19.52 -24.05 38.24
CA PHE A 408 18.24 -24.42 38.82
C PHE A 408 17.53 -25.53 38.02
N ALA A 409 18.27 -26.33 37.27
CA ALA A 409 17.75 -27.43 36.45
C ALA A 409 16.58 -27.04 35.53
N GLY A 410 16.58 -25.80 35.07
CA GLY A 410 15.52 -25.26 34.23
C GLY A 410 14.25 -24.81 34.97
N GLN A 411 14.17 -24.96 36.29
CA GLN A 411 12.97 -24.70 37.08
C GLN A 411 12.86 -23.24 37.53
N LEU A 412 11.66 -22.65 37.37
CA LEU A 412 11.32 -21.34 37.86
C LEU A 412 10.86 -21.37 39.30
N CYS A 413 11.15 -20.31 40.08
CA CYS A 413 10.55 -20.09 41.39
C CYS A 413 9.24 -19.26 41.27
N PRO A 414 8.55 -18.95 42.39
CA PRO A 414 7.40 -18.03 42.33
C PRO A 414 7.80 -16.69 41.72
N CYS A 415 6.98 -16.20 40.77
CA CYS A 415 7.13 -14.88 40.19
C CYS A 415 6.57 -13.81 41.13
N ASP A 416 7.23 -12.67 41.24
CA ASP A 416 6.70 -11.51 41.94
C ASP A 416 5.72 -10.74 41.05
N GLU A 417 4.43 -11.11 41.14
CA GLU A 417 3.38 -10.48 40.39
C GLU A 417 3.14 -9.01 40.74
N SER A 418 3.62 -8.54 41.91
CA SER A 418 3.51 -7.14 42.32
C SER A 418 4.55 -6.23 41.64
N LEU A 419 5.49 -6.83 40.90
CA LEU A 419 6.55 -6.09 40.20
C LEU A 419 5.96 -5.01 39.27
N PRO A 420 6.37 -3.72 39.41
CA PRO A 420 5.83 -2.63 38.63
C PRO A 420 5.84 -2.86 37.11
N ALA A 421 6.90 -3.54 36.61
CA ALA A 421 7.02 -3.87 35.17
C ALA A 421 5.93 -4.87 34.74
N ILE A 422 5.60 -5.89 35.52
CA ILE A 422 4.54 -6.86 35.26
C ILE A 422 3.17 -6.17 35.29
N GLN A 423 2.92 -5.36 36.32
CA GLN A 423 1.66 -4.60 36.46
C GLN A 423 1.47 -3.59 35.31
N SER A 424 2.56 -2.97 34.89
CA SER A 424 2.55 -2.06 33.74
C SER A 424 2.12 -2.78 32.47
N ILE A 425 2.70 -3.94 32.14
CA ILE A 425 2.33 -4.73 30.96
C ILE A 425 0.85 -5.12 31.03
N ARG A 426 0.39 -5.68 32.15
CA ARG A 426 -1.01 -6.11 32.32
C ARG A 426 -2.00 -4.96 32.16
N SER A 427 -1.71 -3.81 32.73
CA SER A 427 -2.58 -2.64 32.64
C SER A 427 -2.70 -2.08 31.21
N ARG A 428 -1.71 -2.35 30.35
CA ARG A 428 -1.68 -1.87 28.97
C ARG A 428 -2.20 -2.89 27.96
N CYS A 429 -2.41 -4.15 28.34
CA CYS A 429 -2.92 -5.20 27.43
C CYS A 429 -4.20 -4.81 26.72
N GLY A 430 -5.16 -4.17 27.42
CA GLY A 430 -6.41 -3.69 26.83
C GLY A 430 -6.19 -2.59 25.77
N VAL A 431 -5.36 -1.60 26.09
CA VAL A 431 -5.03 -0.50 25.14
C VAL A 431 -4.30 -1.02 23.90
N ILE A 432 -3.38 -1.98 24.08
CA ILE A 432 -2.68 -2.60 22.95
C ILE A 432 -3.66 -3.44 22.11
N ALA A 433 -4.61 -4.14 22.75
CA ALA A 433 -5.67 -4.84 22.05
C ALA A 433 -6.54 -3.88 21.20
N ASP A 434 -6.91 -2.72 21.74
CA ASP A 434 -7.65 -1.68 21.02
C ASP A 434 -6.86 -1.15 19.82
N HIS A 435 -5.54 -0.99 19.96
CA HIS A 435 -4.68 -0.59 18.85
C HIS A 435 -4.64 -1.65 17.74
N TYR A 436 -4.52 -2.94 18.08
CA TYR A 436 -4.59 -4.02 17.10
C TYR A 436 -5.96 -4.08 16.40
N GLU A 437 -7.06 -3.98 17.16
CA GLU A 437 -8.41 -3.96 16.60
C GLU A 437 -8.60 -2.80 15.61
N ALA A 438 -8.12 -1.62 15.99
CA ALA A 438 -8.19 -0.42 15.16
C ALA A 438 -7.15 -0.38 14.02
N ARG A 439 -6.30 -1.39 13.87
CA ARG A 439 -5.17 -1.43 12.91
C ARG A 439 -4.11 -0.33 13.13
N GLU A 440 -4.05 0.23 14.31
CA GLU A 440 -3.05 1.19 14.73
C GLU A 440 -1.76 0.47 15.15
N PHE A 441 -1.20 -0.34 14.23
CA PHE A 441 -0.09 -1.24 14.54
C PHE A 441 1.14 -0.48 15.04
N SER A 442 1.45 0.68 14.45
CA SER A 442 2.58 1.51 14.89
C SER A 442 2.42 2.02 16.33
N LYS A 443 1.18 2.28 16.78
CA LYS A 443 0.90 2.63 18.17
C LYS A 443 1.08 1.42 19.08
N ALA A 444 0.55 0.25 18.68
CA ALA A 444 0.74 -1.00 19.43
C ALA A 444 2.23 -1.31 19.62
N ILE A 445 3.03 -1.28 18.55
CA ILE A 445 4.47 -1.53 18.61
C ILE A 445 5.18 -0.51 19.51
N ARG A 446 4.85 0.76 19.44
CA ARG A 446 5.43 1.79 20.31
C ARG A 446 5.16 1.52 21.78
N GLU A 447 3.93 1.18 22.15
CA GLU A 447 3.55 0.80 23.51
C GLU A 447 4.31 -0.45 23.98
N ILE A 448 4.36 -1.49 23.15
CA ILE A 448 5.07 -2.73 23.49
C ILE A 448 6.57 -2.47 23.68
N MET A 449 7.19 -1.63 22.84
CA MET A 449 8.61 -1.29 23.00
C MET A 449 8.89 -0.44 24.24
N ALA A 450 8.00 0.45 24.64
CA ALA A 450 8.10 1.17 25.90
C ALA A 450 8.00 0.23 27.11
N LEU A 451 7.12 -0.78 27.07
CA LEU A 451 7.04 -1.83 28.09
C LEU A 451 8.30 -2.70 28.10
N THR A 452 8.87 -2.97 26.93
CA THR A 452 10.14 -3.70 26.77
C THR A 452 11.30 -2.93 27.40
N ASP A 453 11.34 -1.60 27.27
CA ASP A 453 12.33 -0.77 27.97
C ASP A 453 12.19 -0.86 29.49
N GLY A 454 10.96 -0.86 30.03
CA GLY A 454 10.69 -1.08 31.45
C GLY A 454 11.17 -2.46 31.94
N ALA A 455 10.98 -3.50 31.13
CA ALA A 455 11.48 -4.84 31.43
C ALA A 455 13.02 -4.90 31.44
N ASN A 456 13.70 -4.22 30.51
CA ASN A 456 15.17 -4.12 30.52
C ASN A 456 15.69 -3.33 31.72
N GLN A 457 15.01 -2.22 32.09
CA GLN A 457 15.37 -1.47 33.32
C GLN A 457 15.29 -2.34 34.55
N TYR A 458 14.29 -3.22 34.66
CA TYR A 458 14.26 -4.20 35.75
C TYR A 458 15.49 -5.13 35.71
N VAL A 459 15.79 -5.76 34.57
CA VAL A 459 16.95 -6.66 34.43
C VAL A 459 18.25 -5.95 34.75
N ASP A 460 18.44 -4.71 34.33
CA ASP A 460 19.61 -3.88 34.60
C ASP A 460 19.70 -3.46 36.08
N SER A 461 18.59 -3.35 36.80
CA SER A 461 18.55 -3.02 38.23
C SER A 461 18.95 -4.21 39.10
N VAL A 462 18.46 -5.42 38.76
CA VAL A 462 18.74 -6.65 39.54
C VAL A 462 20.06 -7.32 39.15
N LYS A 463 20.58 -7.06 37.95
CA LYS A 463 21.86 -7.52 37.41
C LYS A 463 22.13 -9.01 37.70
N PRO A 464 21.41 -9.95 37.09
CA PRO A 464 21.55 -11.38 37.35
C PRO A 464 22.99 -11.87 37.24
N TRP A 465 23.79 -11.29 36.34
CA TRP A 465 25.21 -11.64 36.14
C TRP A 465 26.12 -11.21 37.31
N GLU A 466 25.74 -10.20 38.12
CA GLU A 466 26.44 -9.81 39.35
C GLU A 466 26.01 -10.70 40.52
N LEU A 467 24.69 -10.98 40.65
CA LEU A 467 24.16 -11.92 41.65
C LEU A 467 24.78 -13.31 41.51
N ALA A 468 24.96 -13.79 40.29
CA ALA A 468 25.55 -15.09 39.99
C ALA A 468 27.01 -15.25 40.46
N ARG A 469 27.70 -14.15 40.76
CA ARG A 469 29.10 -14.14 41.27
C ARG A 469 29.19 -14.09 42.80
N GLN A 470 28.06 -13.92 43.49
CA GLN A 470 27.98 -13.77 44.93
C GLN A 470 27.52 -15.10 45.55
N GLU A 471 28.27 -15.62 46.53
CA GLU A 471 27.88 -16.81 47.27
C GLU A 471 26.63 -16.56 48.13
N GLY A 472 25.74 -17.55 48.19
CA GLY A 472 24.53 -17.50 49.01
C GLY A 472 23.38 -16.68 48.42
N ARG A 473 23.50 -16.10 47.23
CA ARG A 473 22.45 -15.29 46.57
C ARG A 473 21.65 -16.07 45.51
N ASP A 474 21.70 -17.40 45.51
CA ASP A 474 21.06 -18.24 44.50
C ASP A 474 19.54 -18.04 44.46
N ASN A 475 18.87 -17.88 45.60
CA ASN A 475 17.41 -17.62 45.62
C ASN A 475 17.05 -16.28 44.96
N GLU A 476 17.85 -15.25 45.20
CA GLU A 476 17.64 -13.93 44.58
C GLU A 476 17.94 -13.97 43.09
N LEU A 477 18.96 -14.69 42.68
CA LEU A 477 19.28 -14.92 41.27
C LEU A 477 18.13 -15.65 40.57
N GLN A 478 17.60 -16.73 41.18
CA GLN A 478 16.49 -17.47 40.61
C GLN A 478 15.24 -16.59 40.46
N ALA A 479 14.92 -15.82 41.53
CA ALA A 479 13.78 -14.89 41.50
C ALA A 479 13.95 -13.80 40.42
N ALA A 480 15.12 -13.18 40.33
CA ALA A 480 15.42 -12.17 39.32
C ALA A 480 15.26 -12.72 37.87
N CYS A 481 15.80 -13.94 37.63
CA CYS A 481 15.68 -14.58 36.32
C CYS A 481 14.26 -15.06 36.03
N THR A 482 13.53 -15.58 37.03
CA THR A 482 12.10 -15.97 36.88
C THR A 482 11.25 -14.78 36.49
N ASN A 483 11.41 -13.64 37.15
CA ASN A 483 10.70 -12.41 36.83
C ASN A 483 11.03 -11.91 35.43
N ALA A 484 12.32 -11.93 35.03
CA ALA A 484 12.74 -11.53 33.68
C ALA A 484 12.13 -12.41 32.60
N LEU A 485 12.05 -13.73 32.82
CA LEU A 485 11.44 -14.65 31.84
C LEU A 485 9.92 -14.49 31.77
N ASN A 486 9.24 -14.15 32.86
CA ASN A 486 7.83 -13.81 32.83
C ASN A 486 7.58 -12.47 32.10
N LEU A 487 8.41 -11.46 32.30
CA LEU A 487 8.34 -10.21 31.51
C LEU A 487 8.53 -10.49 30.01
N PHE A 488 9.52 -11.31 29.64
CA PHE A 488 9.73 -11.72 28.26
C PHE A 488 8.52 -12.46 27.69
N ARG A 489 7.93 -13.40 28.45
CA ARG A 489 6.72 -14.13 28.04
C ARG A 489 5.54 -13.18 27.76
N LEU A 490 5.27 -12.26 28.68
CA LEU A 490 4.17 -11.30 28.52
C LEU A 490 4.35 -10.43 27.26
N LEU A 491 5.57 -9.96 27.01
CA LEU A 491 5.90 -9.19 25.81
C LEU A 491 5.80 -10.06 24.54
N ALA A 492 6.20 -11.34 24.60
CA ALA A 492 6.07 -12.27 23.48
C ALA A 492 4.60 -12.51 23.08
N ILE A 493 3.68 -12.59 24.06
CA ILE A 493 2.25 -12.68 23.81
C ILE A 493 1.76 -11.46 23.02
N LEU A 494 2.15 -10.26 23.44
CA LEU A 494 1.74 -9.01 22.78
C LEU A 494 2.31 -8.87 21.35
N LEU A 495 3.51 -9.40 21.09
CA LEU A 495 4.16 -9.38 19.79
C LEU A 495 3.74 -10.52 18.86
N LYS A 496 3.08 -11.58 19.37
CA LYS A 496 2.75 -12.77 18.58
C LYS A 496 1.96 -12.50 17.29
N PRO A 497 1.01 -11.56 17.22
CA PRO A 497 0.35 -11.25 15.95
C PRO A 497 1.33 -10.81 14.85
N VAL A 498 2.38 -10.07 15.24
CA VAL A 498 3.38 -9.52 14.32
C VAL A 498 4.49 -10.54 14.02
N LEU A 499 4.95 -11.26 15.03
CA LEU A 499 6.13 -12.16 15.03
C LEU A 499 5.74 -13.61 15.34
N PRO A 500 4.99 -14.29 14.47
CA PRO A 500 4.46 -15.62 14.76
C PRO A 500 5.54 -16.69 14.94
N ALA A 501 6.61 -16.68 14.13
CA ALA A 501 7.68 -17.68 14.22
C ALA A 501 8.60 -17.44 15.42
N LEU A 502 8.90 -16.17 15.73
CA LEU A 502 9.66 -15.82 16.94
C LEU A 502 8.87 -16.21 18.20
N SER A 503 7.55 -15.98 18.20
CA SER A 503 6.68 -16.38 19.31
C SER A 503 6.61 -17.90 19.46
N ALA A 504 6.54 -18.66 18.37
CA ALA A 504 6.59 -20.12 18.42
C ALA A 504 7.92 -20.64 18.99
N LYS A 505 9.06 -19.99 18.66
CA LYS A 505 10.36 -20.29 19.28
C LYS A 505 10.35 -19.94 20.77
N ALA A 506 9.71 -18.84 21.18
CA ALA A 506 9.57 -18.45 22.58
C ALA A 506 8.68 -19.43 23.36
N GLU A 507 7.56 -19.88 22.79
CA GLU A 507 6.68 -20.90 23.33
C GLU A 507 7.42 -22.23 23.56
N ALA A 508 8.16 -22.68 22.56
CA ALA A 508 8.99 -23.88 22.66
C ALA A 508 10.08 -23.74 23.71
N PHE A 509 10.76 -22.59 23.81
CA PHE A 509 11.77 -22.30 24.82
C PHE A 509 11.17 -22.29 26.23
N LEU A 510 10.04 -21.60 26.41
CA LEU A 510 9.36 -21.53 27.70
C LEU A 510 8.59 -22.81 28.05
N ASN A 511 8.53 -23.79 27.15
CA ASN A 511 7.81 -25.06 27.32
C ASN A 511 6.33 -24.86 27.65
N VAL A 512 5.65 -24.04 26.86
CA VAL A 512 4.22 -23.70 27.01
C VAL A 512 3.44 -24.02 25.75
N ALA A 513 2.12 -24.16 25.89
CA ALA A 513 1.21 -24.23 24.74
C ALA A 513 1.26 -22.92 23.92
N PRO A 514 0.77 -22.93 22.66
CA PRO A 514 0.68 -21.73 21.86
C PRO A 514 -0.09 -20.62 22.58
N PHE A 515 0.53 -19.43 22.68
CA PHE A 515 -0.04 -18.30 23.40
C PHE A 515 -1.39 -17.88 22.83
N VAL A 516 -2.34 -17.62 23.74
CA VAL A 516 -3.58 -16.89 23.49
C VAL A 516 -3.52 -15.53 24.18
N TRP A 517 -4.40 -14.59 23.80
CA TRP A 517 -4.34 -13.22 24.33
C TRP A 517 -4.52 -13.15 25.84
N ASP A 518 -5.41 -13.97 26.39
CA ASP A 518 -5.71 -14.02 27.81
C ASP A 518 -4.58 -14.54 28.69
N ASP A 519 -3.58 -15.21 28.11
CA ASP A 519 -2.34 -15.61 28.79
C ASP A 519 -1.56 -14.41 29.35
N GLY A 520 -1.80 -13.21 28.82
CA GLY A 520 -1.26 -11.94 29.32
C GLY A 520 -1.67 -11.62 30.76
N ASN A 521 -2.73 -12.26 31.28
CA ASN A 521 -3.23 -12.09 32.64
C ASN A 521 -2.55 -12.98 33.68
N SER A 522 -1.69 -13.92 33.27
CA SER A 522 -1.04 -14.91 34.14
C SER A 522 0.46 -14.90 34.01
N VAL A 523 1.15 -15.51 35.00
CA VAL A 523 2.59 -15.80 34.99
C VAL A 523 2.84 -17.31 35.04
N LEU A 524 4.05 -17.74 34.69
CA LEU A 524 4.45 -19.12 34.79
C LEU A 524 4.51 -19.55 36.29
N ALA A 525 3.96 -20.74 36.58
CA ALA A 525 3.86 -21.26 37.93
C ALA A 525 5.26 -21.56 38.52
N ALA A 526 5.34 -21.57 39.84
CA ALA A 526 6.51 -22.07 40.54
C ALA A 526 6.76 -23.56 40.18
N GLY A 527 8.03 -23.92 39.96
CA GLY A 527 8.40 -25.25 39.48
C GLY A 527 8.20 -25.51 38.01
N HIS A 528 7.69 -24.53 37.23
CA HIS A 528 7.62 -24.65 35.79
C HIS A 528 9.03 -24.81 35.19
N ALA A 529 9.21 -25.80 34.32
CA ALA A 529 10.48 -26.10 33.70
C ALA A 529 10.56 -25.53 32.27
N ILE A 530 11.59 -24.73 32.01
CA ILE A 530 11.92 -24.22 30.69
C ILE A 530 12.92 -25.11 29.97
N ASN A 531 12.89 -25.09 28.65
CA ASN A 531 13.85 -25.77 27.80
C ASN A 531 15.19 -24.99 27.69
N PRO A 532 16.29 -25.62 27.23
CA PRO A 532 17.54 -24.93 26.95
C PRO A 532 17.35 -23.79 25.94
N TYR A 533 17.88 -22.60 26.27
CA TYR A 533 17.79 -21.42 25.43
C TYR A 533 18.62 -21.59 24.16
N LYS A 534 17.98 -21.34 23.03
CA LYS A 534 18.63 -21.16 21.73
C LYS A 534 18.40 -19.73 21.24
N HIS A 535 19.32 -19.21 20.45
CA HIS A 535 19.14 -17.88 19.90
C HIS A 535 17.81 -17.78 19.14
N LEU A 536 16.97 -16.83 19.55
CA LEU A 536 15.62 -16.65 19.01
C LEU A 536 15.62 -15.87 17.70
N LEU A 537 16.52 -14.88 17.59
CA LEU A 537 16.61 -13.98 16.42
C LEU A 537 18.06 -13.49 16.26
N THR A 538 18.48 -13.30 15.02
CA THR A 538 19.79 -12.74 14.65
C THR A 538 19.69 -11.26 14.28
N ARG A 539 20.82 -10.58 14.14
CA ARG A 539 20.89 -9.18 13.67
C ARG A 539 20.81 -9.13 12.16
N VAL A 540 20.16 -8.08 11.66
CA VAL A 540 20.27 -7.68 10.24
C VAL A 540 21.66 -7.09 10.03
N GLU A 541 22.40 -7.59 9.04
CA GLU A 541 23.69 -7.05 8.65
C GLU A 541 23.54 -6.20 7.37
N LYS A 542 24.19 -5.04 7.35
CA LYS A 542 24.13 -4.13 6.19
C LYS A 542 24.50 -4.84 4.89
N LYS A 543 25.49 -5.74 4.91
CA LYS A 543 25.89 -6.50 3.73
C LYS A 543 24.78 -7.36 3.13
N GLN A 544 23.82 -7.86 3.94
CA GLN A 544 22.67 -8.63 3.44
C GLN A 544 21.70 -7.72 2.68
N VAL A 545 21.46 -6.52 3.20
CA VAL A 545 20.59 -5.53 2.58
C VAL A 545 21.23 -4.97 1.30
N ASP A 546 22.54 -4.69 1.32
CA ASP A 546 23.27 -4.25 0.13
C ASP A 546 23.25 -5.33 -0.98
N ALA A 547 23.42 -6.61 -0.59
CA ALA A 547 23.32 -7.75 -1.52
C ALA A 547 21.90 -7.90 -2.09
N LEU A 548 20.86 -7.66 -1.28
CA LEU A 548 19.47 -7.68 -1.73
C LEU A 548 19.22 -6.62 -2.84
N VAL A 549 19.66 -5.38 -2.62
CA VAL A 549 19.51 -4.31 -3.61
C VAL A 549 20.28 -4.64 -4.89
N GLU A 550 21.51 -5.15 -4.76
CA GLU A 550 22.33 -5.51 -5.93
C GLU A 550 21.74 -6.68 -6.71
N ALA A 551 21.25 -7.73 -6.04
CA ALA A 551 20.60 -8.87 -6.70
C ALA A 551 19.37 -8.45 -7.51
N ASN A 552 18.59 -7.48 -7.02
CA ASN A 552 17.44 -6.95 -7.75
C ASN A 552 17.83 -6.01 -8.90
N ARG A 553 19.00 -5.40 -8.84
CA ARG A 553 19.58 -4.63 -9.94
C ARG A 553 20.16 -5.55 -11.03
N ASP A 554 20.87 -6.59 -10.65
CA ASP A 554 21.53 -7.53 -11.55
C ASP A 554 20.55 -8.46 -12.27
N SER A 555 19.42 -8.83 -11.64
CA SER A 555 18.39 -9.64 -12.27
C SER A 555 17.79 -9.00 -13.55
N LEU A 556 17.99 -7.70 -13.73
CA LEU A 556 17.65 -6.99 -14.96
C LEU A 556 18.67 -7.16 -16.10
N ALA A 557 19.90 -7.57 -15.78
CA ALA A 557 20.97 -7.72 -16.76
C ALA A 557 21.02 -9.13 -17.40
N VAL A 558 20.40 -10.14 -16.78
CA VAL A 558 20.53 -11.56 -17.15
C VAL A 558 19.33 -12.10 -17.94
N ALA A 559 18.19 -11.42 -17.96
CA ALA A 559 17.05 -11.85 -18.78
C ALA A 559 17.32 -11.56 -20.26
N PRO A 560 17.32 -12.56 -21.18
CA PRO A 560 17.30 -12.27 -22.61
C PRO A 560 15.99 -11.51 -22.86
N GLN A 561 16.10 -10.27 -23.37
CA GLN A 561 14.95 -9.45 -23.70
C GLN A 561 14.08 -10.20 -24.73
N PRO A 562 12.88 -10.64 -24.38
CA PRO A 562 11.81 -10.60 -25.33
C PRO A 562 11.52 -9.11 -25.56
N ALA A 563 11.13 -8.76 -26.76
CA ALA A 563 10.80 -7.39 -27.14
C ALA A 563 9.91 -6.70 -26.08
N PRO A 564 10.01 -5.40 -25.85
CA PRO A 564 9.98 -4.69 -24.58
C PRO A 564 8.72 -4.94 -23.77
N GLN A 565 8.85 -5.71 -22.70
CA GLN A 565 7.83 -5.85 -21.64
C GLN A 565 7.83 -4.63 -20.69
N LYS A 566 7.67 -3.43 -21.23
CA LYS A 566 7.38 -2.24 -20.40
C LYS A 566 5.92 -2.19 -19.91
N HIS A 567 5.17 -3.27 -20.05
CA HIS A 567 3.71 -3.21 -20.08
C HIS A 567 2.97 -3.61 -18.79
N ALA A 568 3.53 -4.42 -17.91
CA ALA A 568 2.82 -4.84 -16.69
C ALA A 568 2.86 -3.80 -15.56
N GLU A 569 4.01 -3.12 -15.37
CA GLU A 569 4.13 -2.05 -14.36
C GLU A 569 3.32 -0.79 -14.68
N GLN A 570 3.00 -0.59 -15.97
CA GLN A 570 2.22 0.57 -16.40
C GLN A 570 0.70 0.35 -16.25
N GLN A 571 0.24 -0.89 -16.21
CA GLN A 571 -1.17 -1.21 -15.97
C GLN A 571 -1.62 -0.88 -14.53
N GLU A 572 -0.78 -1.13 -13.51
CA GLU A 572 -1.04 -0.70 -12.13
C GLU A 572 -1.03 0.83 -11.98
N LYS A 573 -0.13 1.50 -12.71
CA LYS A 573 -0.01 2.97 -12.63
C LYS A 573 -1.17 3.73 -13.27
N ALA A 574 -1.84 3.16 -14.25
CA ALA A 574 -2.83 3.93 -15.02
C ALA A 574 -4.26 3.83 -14.47
N ALA A 575 -4.62 2.73 -13.81
CA ALA A 575 -5.87 2.72 -13.03
C ALA A 575 -5.80 3.75 -11.89
N ALA A 576 -4.64 3.86 -11.21
CA ALA A 576 -4.41 4.86 -10.17
C ALA A 576 -4.36 6.30 -10.72
N VAL A 577 -3.78 6.50 -11.92
CA VAL A 577 -3.62 7.83 -12.54
C VAL A 577 -4.92 8.32 -13.20
N ALA A 578 -5.70 7.43 -13.83
CA ALA A 578 -7.01 7.82 -14.39
C ALA A 578 -8.00 8.27 -13.31
N VAL A 579 -7.89 7.69 -12.09
CA VAL A 579 -8.70 8.07 -10.94
C VAL A 579 -8.18 9.35 -10.26
N ALA A 580 -6.85 9.59 -10.28
CA ALA A 580 -6.25 10.79 -9.65
C ALA A 580 -6.31 12.04 -10.55
N GLN A 581 -6.41 11.89 -11.87
CA GLN A 581 -6.37 13.03 -12.81
C GLN A 581 -7.72 13.64 -13.12
N ALA A 582 -8.83 13.02 -12.75
CA ALA A 582 -10.16 13.65 -12.89
C ALA A 582 -10.41 14.81 -11.89
N ALA A 583 -9.47 15.09 -10.96
CA ALA A 583 -9.65 16.06 -9.89
C ALA A 583 -8.68 17.26 -9.90
N VAL A 584 -7.77 17.38 -10.87
CA VAL A 584 -6.88 18.56 -10.93
C VAL A 584 -6.90 19.15 -12.34
N GLY A 585 -7.67 20.20 -12.48
CA GLY A 585 -7.58 21.10 -13.62
C GLY A 585 -6.25 21.85 -13.60
N ALA A 586 -5.64 21.97 -14.79
CA ALA A 586 -4.59 22.89 -15.22
C ALA A 586 -3.14 22.61 -14.74
N ASP A 587 -2.34 22.13 -15.71
CA ASP A 587 -0.94 22.53 -15.99
C ASP A 587 0.07 22.46 -14.85
N ALA A 588 0.27 21.27 -14.29
CA ALA A 588 1.52 20.97 -13.60
C ALA A 588 2.56 20.51 -14.64
N GLY A 589 3.64 21.24 -14.78
CA GLY A 589 4.80 20.86 -15.59
C GLY A 589 5.37 19.49 -15.19
N PRO A 590 6.35 18.95 -15.91
CA PRO A 590 6.90 17.63 -15.63
C PRO A 590 7.38 17.53 -14.18
N HIS A 591 7.05 16.44 -13.50
CA HIS A 591 7.46 16.20 -12.11
C HIS A 591 9.00 16.21 -12.00
N ILE A 592 9.52 17.00 -11.07
CA ILE A 592 10.93 17.01 -10.72
C ILE A 592 11.14 16.21 -9.43
N GLY A 593 12.26 15.45 -9.34
CA GLY A 593 12.66 14.80 -8.10
C GLY A 593 13.07 15.82 -7.03
N ILE A 594 13.02 15.42 -5.76
CA ILE A 594 13.41 16.29 -4.63
C ILE A 594 14.84 16.79 -4.78
N ASP A 595 15.76 15.98 -5.29
CA ASP A 595 17.14 16.37 -5.53
C ASP A 595 17.27 17.47 -6.59
N GLN A 596 16.42 17.45 -7.62
CA GLN A 596 16.34 18.50 -8.62
C GLN A 596 15.80 19.80 -8.01
N PHE A 597 14.80 19.72 -7.14
CA PHE A 597 14.27 20.87 -6.41
C PHE A 597 15.31 21.43 -5.41
N LEU A 598 16.04 20.57 -4.69
CA LEU A 598 17.08 20.96 -3.74
C LEU A 598 18.28 21.65 -4.41
N ASN A 599 18.48 21.46 -5.72
CA ASN A 599 19.46 22.19 -6.52
C ASN A 599 19.04 23.64 -6.78
N VAL A 600 17.77 24.00 -6.56
CA VAL A 600 17.30 25.38 -6.65
C VAL A 600 17.49 26.06 -5.30
N ASP A 601 18.34 27.12 -5.24
CA ASP A 601 18.55 27.88 -4.00
C ASP A 601 17.52 29.02 -3.89
N LEU A 602 16.40 28.72 -3.21
CA LEU A 602 15.34 29.69 -2.92
C LEU A 602 15.68 30.47 -1.64
N ARG A 603 15.70 31.82 -1.72
CA ARG A 603 16.00 32.69 -0.59
C ARG A 603 14.94 33.75 -0.37
N ILE A 604 14.71 34.08 0.90
CA ILE A 604 13.97 35.28 1.27
C ILE A 604 14.88 36.50 0.97
N ALA A 605 14.33 37.45 0.25
CA ALA A 605 15.05 38.68 -0.16
C ALA A 605 14.25 39.91 0.23
N ARG A 606 14.90 40.95 0.68
CA ARG A 606 14.28 42.26 0.88
C ARG A 606 14.54 43.14 -0.34
N ILE A 607 13.52 43.74 -0.91
CA ILE A 607 13.64 44.70 -1.99
C ILE A 607 14.14 46.02 -1.38
N VAL A 608 15.38 46.38 -1.68
CA VAL A 608 16.02 47.63 -1.17
C VAL A 608 15.90 48.78 -2.13
N GLU A 609 15.85 48.49 -3.43
CA GLU A 609 15.58 49.48 -4.48
C GLU A 609 14.66 48.91 -5.53
N ALA A 610 13.76 49.71 -6.06
CA ALA A 610 12.95 49.39 -7.21
C ALA A 610 12.85 50.62 -8.14
N THR A 611 13.16 50.46 -9.43
CA THR A 611 13.10 51.54 -10.40
C THR A 611 12.49 51.05 -11.73
N GLN A 612 11.80 51.96 -12.39
CA GLN A 612 11.34 51.67 -13.78
C GLN A 612 12.54 51.59 -14.73
N VAL A 613 12.44 50.72 -15.71
CA VAL A 613 13.46 50.58 -16.75
C VAL A 613 13.02 51.37 -17.98
N GLU A 614 13.79 52.42 -18.31
CA GLU A 614 13.54 53.24 -19.51
C GLU A 614 13.63 52.38 -20.77
N GLY A 615 12.65 52.48 -21.65
CA GLY A 615 12.58 51.68 -22.88
C GLY A 615 12.21 50.20 -22.70
N ALA A 616 11.68 49.80 -21.51
CA ALA A 616 11.09 48.49 -21.28
C ALA A 616 9.62 48.60 -20.85
N ASP A 617 8.73 47.89 -21.58
CA ASP A 617 7.30 47.95 -21.34
C ASP A 617 6.86 47.13 -20.13
N LYS A 618 7.61 46.07 -19.77
CA LYS A 618 7.22 45.07 -18.76
C LYS A 618 8.12 44.98 -17.55
N LEU A 619 9.30 45.60 -17.58
CA LEU A 619 10.35 45.36 -16.59
C LEU A 619 10.42 46.44 -15.50
N VAL A 620 10.62 45.99 -14.27
CA VAL A 620 11.10 46.77 -13.12
C VAL A 620 12.48 46.25 -12.72
N ARG A 621 13.42 47.15 -12.50
CA ARG A 621 14.75 46.83 -11.93
C ARG A 621 14.60 46.80 -10.40
N LEU A 622 14.99 45.68 -9.80
CA LEU A 622 15.00 45.46 -8.37
C LEU A 622 16.43 45.23 -7.88
N VAL A 623 16.78 45.82 -6.75
CA VAL A 623 17.96 45.44 -5.98
C VAL A 623 17.46 44.73 -4.74
N LEU A 624 17.91 43.50 -4.57
CA LEU A 624 17.45 42.55 -3.53
C LEU A 624 18.58 42.31 -2.54
N ASP A 625 18.31 42.53 -1.25
CA ASP A 625 19.21 42.15 -0.15
C ASP A 625 18.87 40.71 0.28
N ILE A 626 19.82 39.79 0.18
CA ILE A 626 19.70 38.39 0.57
C ILE A 626 20.58 38.05 1.78
N GLY A 627 20.75 39.01 2.68
CA GLY A 627 21.46 38.82 3.95
C GLY A 627 22.94 38.53 3.74
N PRO A 628 23.48 37.42 4.30
CA PRO A 628 24.92 37.10 4.20
C PRO A 628 25.45 36.93 2.77
N LEU A 629 24.55 36.66 1.81
CA LEU A 629 24.92 36.49 0.39
C LEU A 629 25.01 37.83 -0.38
N GLY A 630 24.78 38.94 0.30
CA GLY A 630 24.91 40.29 -0.26
C GLY A 630 23.69 40.73 -1.07
N ARG A 631 23.93 41.69 -1.98
CA ARG A 631 22.88 42.27 -2.83
C ARG A 631 22.93 41.68 -4.24
N ARG A 632 21.76 41.55 -4.86
CA ARG A 632 21.62 41.09 -6.25
C ARG A 632 20.70 42.03 -7.03
N GLN A 633 21.05 42.30 -8.26
CA GLN A 633 20.20 43.04 -9.20
C GLN A 633 19.36 42.06 -10.04
N VAL A 634 18.08 42.31 -10.13
CA VAL A 634 17.13 41.48 -10.91
C VAL A 634 16.22 42.35 -11.76
N PHE A 635 15.94 41.94 -12.98
CA PHE A 635 14.92 42.56 -13.85
C PHE A 635 13.68 41.67 -13.85
N ALA A 636 12.56 42.17 -13.29
CA ALA A 636 11.31 41.41 -13.11
C ALA A 636 10.21 41.98 -14.01
N GLY A 637 9.45 41.11 -14.67
CA GLY A 637 8.35 41.47 -15.58
C GLY A 637 7.05 41.83 -14.86
N ILE A 638 7.11 42.71 -13.86
CA ILE A 638 6.01 43.03 -12.95
C ILE A 638 5.52 44.48 -13.04
N LYS A 639 5.95 45.22 -14.06
CA LYS A 639 5.66 46.66 -14.23
C LYS A 639 4.16 46.94 -14.34
N ALA A 640 3.39 46.01 -14.91
CA ALA A 640 1.95 46.17 -15.09
C ALA A 640 1.17 46.03 -13.78
N ALA A 641 1.75 45.35 -12.77
CA ALA A 641 1.07 45.03 -11.51
C ALA A 641 1.55 45.82 -10.29
N TYR A 642 2.73 46.43 -10.38
CA TYR A 642 3.35 47.12 -9.22
C TYR A 642 4.00 48.43 -9.59
N GLU A 643 3.68 49.46 -8.83
CA GLU A 643 4.48 50.71 -8.81
C GLU A 643 5.76 50.48 -8.03
N PRO A 644 6.93 50.91 -8.53
CA PRO A 644 8.24 50.68 -7.90
C PRO A 644 8.31 51.12 -6.45
N SER A 645 7.69 52.24 -6.11
CA SER A 645 7.67 52.78 -4.73
C SER A 645 6.97 51.87 -3.73
N ALA A 646 5.98 51.11 -4.17
CA ALA A 646 5.24 50.15 -3.34
C ALA A 646 6.00 48.82 -3.08
N LEU A 647 7.08 48.60 -3.80
CA LEU A 647 7.89 47.38 -3.68
C LEU A 647 9.05 47.55 -2.67
N VAL A 648 9.56 48.76 -2.48
CA VAL A 648 10.70 49.01 -1.57
C VAL A 648 10.34 48.66 -0.13
N GLY A 649 11.18 47.85 0.51
CA GLY A 649 11.00 47.35 1.88
C GLY A 649 10.24 46.00 1.97
N ARG A 650 9.55 45.56 0.92
CA ARG A 650 8.86 44.26 0.91
C ARG A 650 9.86 43.10 0.94
N MET A 651 9.40 42.02 1.59
CA MET A 651 10.07 40.72 1.53
C MET A 651 9.46 39.90 0.40
N THR A 652 10.31 39.22 -0.35
CA THR A 652 9.89 38.30 -1.44
C THR A 652 10.77 37.07 -1.47
N VAL A 653 10.37 36.09 -2.29
CA VAL A 653 11.17 34.89 -2.55
C VAL A 653 11.88 35.03 -3.88
N MET A 654 13.17 34.69 -3.91
CA MET A 654 13.96 34.67 -5.14
C MET A 654 14.73 33.38 -5.34
N VAL A 655 14.99 33.03 -6.59
CA VAL A 655 15.95 31.99 -6.98
C VAL A 655 17.34 32.66 -7.02
N ALA A 656 18.21 32.27 -6.08
CA ALA A 656 19.50 32.95 -5.85
C ALA A 656 20.67 32.34 -6.64
N ASN A 657 20.54 31.10 -7.13
CA ASN A 657 21.59 30.39 -7.86
C ASN A 657 21.35 30.26 -9.37
N LEU A 658 20.49 31.09 -9.96
CA LEU A 658 20.42 31.19 -11.41
C LEU A 658 21.68 31.84 -11.98
N ALA A 659 22.15 31.29 -13.10
CA ALA A 659 23.27 31.87 -13.83
C ALA A 659 22.96 33.33 -14.21
N PRO A 660 23.85 34.29 -13.98
CA PRO A 660 23.64 35.69 -14.34
C PRO A 660 23.35 35.84 -15.83
N ARG A 661 22.27 36.55 -16.16
CA ARG A 661 21.84 36.78 -17.55
C ARG A 661 22.09 38.23 -17.96
N LYS A 662 22.89 38.44 -19.01
CA LYS A 662 23.08 39.75 -19.62
C LYS A 662 21.83 40.12 -20.43
N MET A 663 21.18 41.20 -20.03
CA MET A 663 20.00 41.75 -20.69
C MET A 663 20.36 43.11 -21.34
N LYS A 664 19.49 43.63 -22.20
CA LYS A 664 19.67 44.95 -22.85
C LYS A 664 19.91 46.09 -21.83
N PHE A 665 19.34 45.93 -20.61
CA PHE A 665 19.32 46.98 -19.59
C PHE A 665 20.27 46.70 -18.42
N GLY A 666 21.07 45.64 -18.46
CA GLY A 666 22.05 45.29 -17.42
C GLY A 666 22.09 43.78 -17.14
N LEU A 667 22.80 43.42 -16.05
CA LEU A 667 22.95 42.05 -15.61
C LEU A 667 21.82 41.68 -14.62
N SER A 668 21.07 40.56 -14.87
CA SER A 668 20.11 40.01 -13.94
C SER A 668 20.74 38.80 -13.23
N GLU A 669 20.85 38.85 -11.90
CA GLU A 669 21.58 37.89 -11.06
C GLU A 669 20.66 36.99 -10.25
N GLY A 670 19.48 36.65 -10.78
CA GLY A 670 18.48 35.83 -10.14
C GLY A 670 17.10 36.11 -10.72
N MET A 671 16.07 35.55 -10.06
CA MET A 671 14.67 35.72 -10.44
C MET A 671 13.79 35.81 -9.18
N VAL A 672 12.89 36.80 -9.10
CA VAL A 672 11.84 36.82 -8.08
C VAL A 672 10.67 35.93 -8.50
N LEU A 673 10.07 35.28 -7.54
CA LEU A 673 8.93 34.43 -7.79
C LEU A 673 7.61 35.21 -7.70
N ALA A 674 6.80 35.06 -8.71
CA ALA A 674 5.45 35.64 -8.76
C ALA A 674 4.47 34.62 -9.32
N ALA A 675 3.27 34.59 -8.77
CA ALA A 675 2.16 33.81 -9.30
C ALA A 675 1.43 34.63 -10.38
N SER A 676 1.14 34.01 -11.52
CA SER A 676 0.24 34.54 -12.56
C SER A 676 -0.35 33.35 -13.31
N ASP A 677 -1.56 33.48 -13.88
CA ASP A 677 -2.04 32.51 -14.85
C ASP A 677 -1.33 32.75 -16.19
N GLY A 678 -0.72 31.72 -16.76
CA GLY A 678 0.03 31.82 -18.01
C GLY A 678 -0.83 32.21 -19.24
N GLU A 679 -2.15 32.16 -19.13
CA GLU A 679 -3.11 32.32 -20.23
C GLU A 679 -3.92 33.63 -20.15
N GLY A 680 -3.73 34.46 -19.12
CA GLY A 680 -4.39 35.77 -19.02
C GLY A 680 -5.88 35.76 -18.73
N GLN A 681 -6.41 34.66 -18.21
CA GLN A 681 -7.83 34.54 -17.84
C GLN A 681 -8.13 35.23 -16.49
N THR A 682 -7.14 35.28 -15.59
CA THR A 682 -7.24 36.04 -14.32
C THR A 682 -6.25 37.22 -14.36
N PRO A 683 -6.69 38.48 -14.37
CA PRO A 683 -5.77 39.59 -14.43
C PRO A 683 -5.00 39.74 -13.12
N GLY A 684 -3.66 39.56 -13.16
CA GLY A 684 -2.78 39.86 -12.04
C GLY A 684 -1.44 39.13 -12.07
N ILE A 685 -0.42 39.77 -11.51
CA ILE A 685 0.88 39.19 -11.18
C ILE A 685 1.09 39.42 -9.70
N PHE A 686 1.30 38.36 -8.93
CA PHE A 686 1.35 38.39 -7.47
C PHE A 686 2.74 37.95 -6.99
N LEU A 687 3.55 38.86 -6.46
CA LEU A 687 4.84 38.51 -5.84
C LEU A 687 4.62 37.65 -4.61
N LEU A 688 5.33 36.53 -4.52
CA LEU A 688 5.33 35.69 -3.33
C LEU A 688 6.00 36.43 -2.18
N SER A 689 5.33 36.52 -1.05
CA SER A 689 5.83 37.18 0.16
C SER A 689 5.78 36.21 1.34
N PRO A 690 6.84 36.14 2.17
CA PRO A 690 6.82 35.28 3.35
C PRO A 690 5.97 35.94 4.46
N ASP A 691 5.60 35.14 5.46
CA ASP A 691 4.92 35.59 6.67
C ASP A 691 5.81 36.52 7.53
N ALA A 692 5.18 37.23 8.47
CA ALA A 692 5.86 38.11 9.40
C ALA A 692 6.89 37.33 10.26
N GLY A 693 8.11 37.87 10.37
CA GLY A 693 9.22 37.25 11.11
C GLY A 693 10.29 36.63 10.20
N ALA A 694 10.03 36.41 8.91
CA ALA A 694 11.06 35.97 7.98
C ALA A 694 12.12 37.05 7.78
N GLN A 695 13.39 36.62 7.64
CA GLN A 695 14.55 37.52 7.50
C GLN A 695 15.22 37.27 6.15
N ALA A 696 15.83 38.36 5.62
CA ALA A 696 16.61 38.29 4.38
C ALA A 696 17.76 37.27 4.49
N GLY A 697 17.89 36.41 3.49
CA GLY A 697 18.88 35.33 3.44
C GLY A 697 18.40 33.98 3.95
N MET A 698 17.25 33.89 4.64
CA MET A 698 16.68 32.60 5.02
C MET A 698 16.39 31.73 3.79
N ARG A 699 16.74 30.44 3.87
CA ARG A 699 16.48 29.48 2.80
C ARG A 699 15.07 28.95 2.89
N VAL A 700 14.36 28.92 1.77
CA VAL A 700 13.09 28.23 1.61
C VAL A 700 13.38 26.76 1.27
N ARG A 701 12.77 25.85 2.00
CA ARG A 701 12.99 24.40 1.89
C ARG A 701 11.69 23.66 1.67
#